data_c644895ddc7c221f3906371eda877080
#
_entry.id   c644895ddc7c221f3906371eda877080
#
_cell.length_a   1.000
_cell.length_b   1.000
_cell.length_c   1.000
_cell.angle_alpha   90.00
_cell.angle_beta   90.00
_cell.angle_gamma   90.00
#
_symmetry.space_group_name_H-M   'P 1'
#
loop_
_entity.id
_entity.type
_entity.pdbx_description
1 polymer ?
#
loop_
_entity_poly.entity_id
_entity_poly.type
_entity_poly.pdbx_seq_one_letter_code
_entity_poly.pdbx_strand_id
1 'polypeptide(L)'
;MKRIFSLLFLLCSCALVSAQHTTALRTKLQQAATAKQKVPLLHQLAEAYLYPYAESKSAADSAMYFAQQSAKLAGQVQDAYATAHGQVLVSRAYTKQGKPTEAKQAAQKALELATAGNYEDVRGEALEELYNQYNFYEQIDEKTKVLEQALQAYEKKSTKKQLANILTTASDHYNYIGQNEKALQLGERALAAYKAVPDAVLTNIYRVMGNNYYTAGLNKKAIDYFLKGARYGEALNKEHELLSYIYNQLAIIYTQLGDNDLCLKYLYKSLDQAMTIGDKPTIYTALNNICGALGREKRFAESDVFLKKISRKYPADLPIDKVTLELCFLNNDLGLKNYPKAGQHCRRILQLVKANEKTLPGLFVFSLNTALARYYLAVKDLDNARVYLSKMKPFAEKSGGFNRKKTYYTLAFQVDSTQGNYLGAIANLNRVRVADDSLFDINKNNEISRLQIEYETEKKDKDIQLKNQNIRLLGKETELQKSKTLEAQKLRNISFGVIALIIIFLGVLYRAYLNKQRTNEILRRQQAEITDKNAILSHLLDEKEWLLKEIHHRVKNNLQIVISLLNSQSAYLKSKSAVNAIKDSQRRVHSMSLIHQKLYQNDNPSAINMKNYISELVYYLKDSFDEGIVEFRQEVADVNFDVSQVVPIGLILNEAITNSVKYAFTDAKRGIINITLTQCENDMYELIIADNGGGIHIDLDATDSLGMSLIQGLSNDLNGTLDIYNDNGAVIKIIFKRSYNNPKEERPA
;
A
#
# COMPACT_ATOMS: atom_id res chain seq x y z
N MET A 1 14.01 -20.05 0.03
CA MET A 1 15.29 -20.19 0.71
C MET A 1 16.19 -18.94 0.60
N LYS A 2 16.54 -18.39 -0.57
CA LYS A 2 17.40 -17.18 -0.66
C LYS A 2 16.88 -15.95 0.10
N ARG A 3 15.58 -15.69 0.13
CA ARG A 3 14.96 -14.56 0.90
C ARG A 3 15.00 -14.80 2.42
N ILE A 4 14.88 -16.04 2.89
CA ILE A 4 14.99 -16.38 4.32
C ILE A 4 16.44 -16.24 4.80
N PHE A 5 17.40 -16.62 3.98
CA PHE A 5 18.82 -16.42 4.26
C PHE A 5 19.23 -14.95 4.26
N SER A 6 18.68 -14.15 3.36
CA SER A 6 18.91 -12.68 3.32
C SER A 6 18.28 -11.97 4.53
N LEU A 7 17.09 -12.40 4.99
CA LEU A 7 16.44 -11.86 6.19
C LEU A 7 17.18 -12.25 7.48
N LEU A 8 17.63 -13.50 7.59
CA LEU A 8 18.48 -13.96 8.70
C LEU A 8 19.83 -13.23 8.72
N PHE A 9 20.43 -12.98 7.57
CA PHE A 9 21.69 -12.23 7.47
C PHE A 9 21.53 -10.75 7.84
N LEU A 10 20.38 -10.10 7.48
CA LEU A 10 20.10 -8.72 7.86
C LEU A 10 19.73 -8.58 9.36
N LEU A 11 18.95 -9.51 9.90
CA LEU A 11 18.64 -9.57 11.34
C LEU A 11 19.91 -9.85 12.17
N CYS A 12 20.78 -10.75 11.71
CA CYS A 12 22.09 -10.97 12.31
C CYS A 12 23.00 -9.74 12.22
N SER A 13 22.96 -8.97 11.12
CA SER A 13 23.82 -7.79 10.98
C SER A 13 23.40 -6.63 11.89
N CYS A 14 22.10 -6.38 12.09
CA CYS A 14 21.62 -5.34 13.01
C CYS A 14 21.80 -5.73 14.48
N ALA A 15 21.57 -6.99 14.83
CA ALA A 15 21.86 -7.52 16.16
C ALA A 15 23.38 -7.51 16.43
N LEU A 16 24.20 -7.81 15.43
CA LEU A 16 25.66 -7.72 15.50
C LEU A 16 26.15 -6.28 15.70
N VAL A 17 25.59 -5.29 15.00
CA VAL A 17 25.98 -3.88 15.17
C VAL A 17 25.56 -3.36 16.54
N SER A 18 24.37 -3.67 17.04
CA SER A 18 23.94 -3.33 18.38
C SER A 18 24.77 -4.04 19.46
N ALA A 19 25.05 -5.33 19.24
CA ALA A 19 25.93 -6.12 20.12
C ALA A 19 27.38 -5.62 20.12
N GLN A 20 27.90 -5.20 18.96
CA GLN A 20 29.22 -4.57 18.86
C GLN A 20 29.27 -3.23 19.59
N HIS A 21 28.21 -2.41 19.46
CA HIS A 21 28.14 -1.12 20.14
C HIS A 21 28.10 -1.27 21.67
N THR A 22 27.24 -2.15 22.19
CA THR A 22 27.15 -2.44 23.62
C THR A 22 28.43 -3.08 24.16
N THR A 23 29.09 -3.95 23.38
CA THR A 23 30.38 -4.55 23.74
C THR A 23 31.47 -3.50 23.81
N ALA A 24 31.54 -2.59 22.84
CA ALA A 24 32.48 -1.47 22.85
C ALA A 24 32.29 -0.56 24.06
N LEU A 25 31.03 -0.23 24.42
CA LEU A 25 30.71 0.56 25.62
C LEU A 25 31.10 -0.17 26.90
N ARG A 26 30.87 -1.48 27.00
CA ARG A 26 31.31 -2.29 28.16
C ARG A 26 32.83 -2.30 28.30
N THR A 27 33.57 -2.46 27.22
CA THR A 27 35.03 -2.38 27.22
C THR A 27 35.53 -1.02 27.71
N LYS A 28 34.93 0.10 27.21
CA LYS A 28 35.23 1.44 27.70
C LYS A 28 34.90 1.60 29.18
N LEU A 29 33.80 1.04 29.65
CA LEU A 29 33.39 1.07 31.06
C LEU A 29 34.41 0.35 31.95
N GLN A 30 34.96 -0.79 31.54
CA GLN A 30 36.00 -1.53 32.24
C GLN A 30 37.32 -0.73 32.30
N GLN A 31 37.64 0.02 31.26
CA GLN A 31 38.85 0.85 31.20
C GLN A 31 38.73 2.18 31.94
N ALA A 32 37.52 2.63 32.26
CA ALA A 32 37.30 3.89 32.96
C ALA A 32 37.79 3.80 34.40
N ALA A 33 38.74 4.67 34.76
CA ALA A 33 39.41 4.66 36.06
C ALA A 33 38.57 5.37 37.15
N THR A 34 37.85 6.42 36.78
CA THR A 34 37.12 7.27 37.74
C THR A 34 35.60 7.12 37.65
N ALA A 35 34.90 7.33 38.77
CA ALA A 35 33.44 7.35 38.79
C ALA A 35 32.86 8.38 37.79
N LYS A 36 33.48 9.55 37.66
CA LYS A 36 33.09 10.60 36.72
C LYS A 36 33.14 10.15 35.25
N GLN A 37 34.09 9.29 34.91
CA GLN A 37 34.17 8.68 33.58
C GLN A 37 33.16 7.55 33.37
N LYS A 38 32.80 6.80 34.46
CA LYS A 38 31.88 5.66 34.40
C LYS A 38 30.44 6.09 34.24
N VAL A 39 30.01 7.16 34.87
CA VAL A 39 28.59 7.60 34.86
C VAL A 39 28.04 7.82 33.44
N PRO A 40 28.67 8.59 32.53
CA PRO A 40 28.14 8.78 31.18
C PRO A 40 28.14 7.46 30.34
N LEU A 41 29.10 6.55 30.58
CA LEU A 41 29.12 5.24 29.89
C LEU A 41 27.99 4.33 30.38
N LEU A 42 27.64 4.39 31.69
CA LEU A 42 26.51 3.68 32.25
C LEU A 42 25.18 4.23 31.72
N HIS A 43 25.04 5.57 31.53
CA HIS A 43 23.90 6.15 30.86
C HIS A 43 23.77 5.62 29.43
N GLN A 44 24.85 5.69 28.62
CA GLN A 44 24.85 5.20 27.25
C GLN A 44 24.52 3.70 27.15
N LEU A 45 24.99 2.89 28.11
CA LEU A 45 24.64 1.48 28.17
C LEU A 45 23.16 1.27 28.52
N ALA A 46 22.62 2.00 29.50
CA ALA A 46 21.20 1.94 29.84
C ALA A 46 20.34 2.32 28.64
N GLU A 47 20.67 3.43 27.95
CA GLU A 47 19.98 3.85 26.71
C GLU A 47 20.09 2.80 25.60
N ALA A 48 21.27 2.22 25.37
CA ALA A 48 21.46 1.18 24.36
C ALA A 48 20.60 -0.07 24.60
N TYR A 49 20.32 -0.42 25.87
CA TYR A 49 19.41 -1.50 26.23
C TYR A 49 17.94 -1.09 26.27
N LEU A 50 17.63 0.20 26.41
CA LEU A 50 16.26 0.72 26.30
C LEU A 50 15.74 0.71 24.87
N TYR A 51 16.62 0.87 23.88
CA TYR A 51 16.28 1.03 22.46
C TYR A 51 16.56 -0.17 21.53
N PRO A 52 16.72 -1.43 21.95
CA PRO A 52 16.74 -2.52 20.98
C PRO A 52 15.32 -2.91 20.58
N TYR A 53 15.15 -3.21 19.30
CA TYR A 53 13.92 -3.70 18.68
C TYR A 53 13.41 -5.07 19.19
N ALA A 54 14.11 -5.69 20.12
CA ALA A 54 13.66 -6.93 20.75
C ALA A 54 13.12 -6.62 22.15
N GLU A 55 11.84 -6.87 22.36
CA GLU A 55 11.21 -6.93 23.68
C GLU A 55 11.70 -8.17 24.45
N SER A 56 13.00 -8.25 24.73
CA SER A 56 13.51 -9.31 25.59
C SER A 56 13.52 -8.82 27.04
N LYS A 57 12.94 -9.62 27.92
CA LYS A 57 13.00 -9.39 29.37
C LYS A 57 14.45 -9.14 29.83
N SER A 58 15.40 -9.84 29.23
CA SER A 58 16.84 -9.69 29.47
C SER A 58 17.38 -8.30 29.12
N ALA A 59 16.86 -7.63 28.07
CA ALA A 59 17.27 -6.27 27.72
C ALA A 59 16.71 -5.26 28.72
N ALA A 60 15.47 -5.41 29.16
CA ALA A 60 14.85 -4.56 30.18
C ALA A 60 15.60 -4.68 31.53
N ASP A 61 16.00 -5.88 31.92
CA ASP A 61 16.77 -6.12 33.14
C ASP A 61 18.19 -5.53 33.04
N SER A 62 18.83 -5.62 31.88
CA SER A 62 20.13 -5.00 31.63
C SER A 62 20.04 -3.47 31.67
N ALA A 63 19.01 -2.89 31.06
CA ALA A 63 18.75 -1.46 31.09
C ALA A 63 18.57 -0.97 32.55
N MET A 64 17.76 -1.68 33.34
CA MET A 64 17.55 -1.40 34.74
C MET A 64 18.85 -1.44 35.55
N TYR A 65 19.64 -2.50 35.35
CA TYR A 65 20.94 -2.63 36.05
C TYR A 65 21.84 -1.42 35.79
N PHE A 66 22.04 -1.06 34.51
CA PHE A 66 22.93 0.06 34.18
C PHE A 66 22.34 1.42 34.59
N ALA A 67 21.05 1.64 34.53
CA ALA A 67 20.39 2.84 34.96
C ALA A 67 20.53 3.05 36.50
N GLN A 68 20.30 1.99 37.28
CA GLN A 68 20.47 2.02 38.72
C GLN A 68 21.94 2.23 39.15
N GLN A 69 22.88 1.54 38.51
CA GLN A 69 24.31 1.73 38.76
C GLN A 69 24.74 3.17 38.46
N SER A 70 24.23 3.74 37.37
CA SER A 70 24.51 5.12 37.01
C SER A 70 23.97 6.10 38.00
N ALA A 71 22.69 6.00 38.37
CA ALA A 71 22.07 6.90 39.38
C ALA A 71 22.77 6.82 40.74
N LYS A 72 23.15 5.60 41.17
CA LYS A 72 23.90 5.39 42.43
C LYS A 72 25.28 6.04 42.39
N LEU A 73 26.04 5.77 41.32
CA LEU A 73 27.40 6.27 41.17
C LEU A 73 27.43 7.82 41.02
N ALA A 74 26.48 8.39 40.28
CA ALA A 74 26.31 9.82 40.16
C ALA A 74 26.02 10.48 41.52
N GLY A 75 25.17 9.88 42.36
CA GLY A 75 24.92 10.33 43.72
C GLY A 75 26.16 10.30 44.62
N GLN A 76 27.00 9.28 44.51
CA GLN A 76 28.26 9.14 45.24
C GLN A 76 29.27 10.25 44.91
N VAL A 77 29.32 10.66 43.63
CA VAL A 77 30.20 11.77 43.21
C VAL A 77 29.54 13.13 43.25
N GLN A 78 28.37 13.24 43.88
CA GLN A 78 27.58 14.46 44.02
C GLN A 78 27.26 15.17 42.70
N ASP A 79 27.16 14.42 41.61
CA ASP A 79 26.71 14.93 40.32
C ASP A 79 25.18 14.91 40.28
N ALA A 80 24.59 16.03 40.68
CA ALA A 80 23.12 16.16 40.79
C ALA A 80 22.45 16.07 39.41
N TYR A 81 23.07 16.56 38.33
CA TYR A 81 22.56 16.46 36.95
C TYR A 81 22.48 14.99 36.50
N ALA A 82 23.59 14.28 36.62
CA ALA A 82 23.66 12.88 36.24
C ALA A 82 22.77 12.00 37.15
N THR A 83 22.57 12.34 38.41
CA THR A 83 21.65 11.66 39.32
C THR A 83 20.20 11.81 38.83
N ALA A 84 19.79 13.04 38.50
CA ALA A 84 18.46 13.30 37.96
C ALA A 84 18.20 12.54 36.62
N HIS A 85 19.15 12.60 35.69
CA HIS A 85 19.07 11.89 34.42
C HIS A 85 19.07 10.37 34.61
N GLY A 86 19.86 9.86 35.55
CA GLY A 86 19.84 8.43 35.91
C GLY A 86 18.47 7.95 36.40
N GLN A 87 17.72 8.80 37.16
CA GLN A 87 16.34 8.48 37.56
C GLN A 87 15.36 8.46 36.39
N VAL A 88 15.56 9.29 35.35
CA VAL A 88 14.79 9.20 34.09
C VAL A 88 15.01 7.83 33.42
N LEU A 89 16.27 7.38 33.33
CA LEU A 89 16.58 6.07 32.76
C LEU A 89 16.00 4.91 33.58
N VAL A 90 15.97 5.03 34.90
CA VAL A 90 15.31 4.07 35.79
C VAL A 90 13.81 4.04 35.53
N SER A 91 13.16 5.18 35.32
CA SER A 91 11.74 5.25 34.95
C SER A 91 11.48 4.52 33.64
N ARG A 92 12.27 4.80 32.58
CA ARG A 92 12.19 4.13 31.29
C ARG A 92 12.37 2.61 31.40
N ALA A 93 13.30 2.18 32.23
CA ALA A 93 13.54 0.76 32.44
C ALA A 93 12.35 0.08 33.15
N TYR A 94 11.73 0.72 34.14
CA TYR A 94 10.49 0.22 34.78
C TYR A 94 9.33 0.16 33.80
N THR A 95 9.17 1.17 32.94
CA THR A 95 8.15 1.17 31.89
C THR A 95 8.33 -0.04 30.99
N LYS A 96 9.57 -0.33 30.58
CA LYS A 96 9.89 -1.49 29.73
C LYS A 96 9.67 -2.84 30.45
N GLN A 97 9.78 -2.87 31.78
CA GLN A 97 9.45 -4.04 32.60
C GLN A 97 7.94 -4.20 32.89
N GLY A 98 7.09 -3.27 32.41
CA GLY A 98 5.65 -3.28 32.69
C GLY A 98 5.30 -2.93 34.12
N LYS A 99 6.10 -2.11 34.80
CA LYS A 99 5.93 -1.66 36.19
C LYS A 99 5.60 -0.15 36.25
N PRO A 100 4.34 0.25 35.92
CA PRO A 100 3.98 1.66 35.76
C PRO A 100 4.04 2.47 37.07
N THR A 101 3.75 1.85 38.20
CA THR A 101 3.79 2.53 39.49
C THR A 101 5.22 2.93 39.86
N GLU A 102 6.16 2.01 39.74
CA GLU A 102 7.58 2.25 40.00
C GLU A 102 8.18 3.22 38.98
N ALA A 103 7.75 3.13 37.72
CA ALA A 103 8.14 4.06 36.67
C ALA A 103 7.71 5.49 37.01
N LYS A 104 6.47 5.68 37.44
CA LYS A 104 5.94 6.98 37.86
C LYS A 104 6.71 7.57 39.06
N GLN A 105 7.02 6.75 40.05
CA GLN A 105 7.82 7.18 41.22
C GLN A 105 9.22 7.63 40.81
N ALA A 106 9.89 6.88 39.95
CA ALA A 106 11.22 7.23 39.45
C ALA A 106 11.21 8.53 38.64
N ALA A 107 10.20 8.70 37.77
CA ALA A 107 10.00 9.93 36.99
C ALA A 107 9.72 11.14 37.89
N GLN A 108 8.92 10.97 38.95
CA GLN A 108 8.64 12.02 39.94
C GLN A 108 9.92 12.44 40.64
N LYS A 109 10.74 11.47 41.08
CA LYS A 109 12.03 11.75 41.73
C LYS A 109 13.00 12.46 40.77
N ALA A 110 13.03 12.06 39.48
CA ALA A 110 13.82 12.75 38.48
C ALA A 110 13.38 14.21 38.31
N LEU A 111 12.05 14.46 38.27
CA LEU A 111 11.46 15.79 38.15
C LEU A 111 11.84 16.69 39.34
N GLU A 112 11.76 16.17 40.59
CA GLU A 112 12.16 16.88 41.79
C GLU A 112 13.63 17.31 41.75
N LEU A 113 14.52 16.37 41.41
CA LEU A 113 15.96 16.63 41.30
C LEU A 113 16.27 17.61 40.16
N ALA A 114 15.64 17.46 39.01
CA ALA A 114 15.86 18.35 37.89
C ALA A 114 15.33 19.76 38.14
N THR A 115 14.21 19.88 38.89
CA THR A 115 13.64 21.17 39.26
C THR A 115 14.54 21.89 40.29
N ALA A 116 15.00 21.18 41.29
CA ALA A 116 15.92 21.74 42.32
C ALA A 116 17.26 22.20 41.70
N GLY A 117 17.77 21.49 40.72
CA GLY A 117 19.01 21.84 39.99
C GLY A 117 18.84 22.75 38.80
N ASN A 118 17.62 23.15 38.46
CA ASN A 118 17.29 23.95 37.28
C ASN A 118 17.79 23.31 35.93
N TYR A 119 17.70 21.97 35.84
CA TYR A 119 18.11 21.18 34.66
C TYR A 119 16.94 21.00 33.73
N GLU A 120 16.65 22.01 32.87
CA GLU A 120 15.46 22.06 32.02
C GLU A 120 15.37 20.89 31.01
N ASP A 121 16.48 20.44 30.46
CA ASP A 121 16.55 19.27 29.58
C ASP A 121 16.10 17.98 30.29
N VAL A 122 16.65 17.69 31.48
CA VAL A 122 16.29 16.53 32.31
C VAL A 122 14.86 16.67 32.85
N ARG A 123 14.46 17.92 33.18
CA ARG A 123 13.08 18.21 33.59
C ARG A 123 12.09 17.89 32.49
N GLY A 124 12.40 18.24 31.25
CA GLY A 124 11.60 17.88 30.08
C GLY A 124 11.45 16.36 29.93
N GLU A 125 12.56 15.62 30.05
CA GLU A 125 12.57 14.16 29.96
C GLU A 125 11.77 13.50 31.09
N ALA A 126 11.92 13.98 32.34
CA ALA A 126 11.15 13.47 33.48
C ALA A 126 9.64 13.69 33.33
N LEU A 127 9.25 14.86 32.82
CA LEU A 127 7.85 15.18 32.54
C LEU A 127 7.30 14.32 31.38
N GLU A 128 8.09 14.05 30.35
CA GLU A 128 7.71 13.14 29.27
C GLU A 128 7.48 11.71 29.79
N GLU A 129 8.34 11.22 30.68
CA GLU A 129 8.12 9.92 31.34
C GLU A 129 6.84 9.91 32.19
N LEU A 130 6.56 10.98 32.94
CA LEU A 130 5.30 11.11 33.70
C LEU A 130 4.09 11.12 32.77
N TYR A 131 4.17 11.84 31.65
CA TYR A 131 3.13 11.83 30.62
C TYR A 131 2.82 10.40 30.14
N ASN A 132 3.84 9.57 29.94
CA ASN A 132 3.68 8.19 29.51
C ASN A 132 3.01 7.29 30.57
N GLN A 133 3.12 7.63 31.87
CA GLN A 133 2.52 6.86 32.96
C GLN A 133 1.05 7.23 33.25
N TYR A 134 0.55 8.37 32.79
CA TYR A 134 -0.85 8.73 32.98
C TYR A 134 -1.78 7.98 32.03
N ASN A 135 -2.89 7.45 32.60
CA ASN A 135 -3.96 6.85 31.81
C ASN A 135 -4.69 7.92 31.00
N PHE A 136 -4.82 7.67 29.73
CA PHE A 136 -5.43 8.61 28.78
C PHE A 136 -6.92 8.84 29.06
N TYR A 137 -7.63 7.82 29.53
CA TYR A 137 -9.10 7.88 29.72
C TYR A 137 -9.53 8.43 31.07
N GLU A 138 -8.70 8.25 32.10
CA GLU A 138 -9.03 8.58 33.47
C GLU A 138 -8.35 9.86 33.96
N GLN A 139 -7.20 10.22 33.37
CA GLN A 139 -6.31 11.27 33.86
C GLN A 139 -5.89 12.22 32.73
N ILE A 140 -6.84 12.58 31.86
CA ILE A 140 -6.55 13.38 30.66
C ILE A 140 -6.05 14.79 30.99
N ASP A 141 -6.60 15.41 32.01
CA ASP A 141 -6.25 16.77 32.45
C ASP A 141 -4.84 16.83 33.04
N GLU A 142 -4.50 15.89 33.90
CA GLU A 142 -3.16 15.76 34.46
C GLU A 142 -2.14 15.46 33.38
N LYS A 143 -2.49 14.55 32.46
CA LYS A 143 -1.67 14.20 31.33
C LYS A 143 -1.38 15.39 30.42
N THR A 144 -2.40 16.21 30.16
CA THR A 144 -2.29 17.43 29.35
C THR A 144 -1.38 18.46 30.05
N LYS A 145 -1.60 18.68 31.36
CA LYS A 145 -0.79 19.61 32.15
C LYS A 145 0.70 19.24 32.16
N VAL A 146 1.00 17.97 32.34
CA VAL A 146 2.38 17.47 32.36
C VAL A 146 3.02 17.61 31.00
N LEU A 147 2.28 17.36 29.93
CA LEU A 147 2.76 17.55 28.56
C LEU A 147 3.08 19.01 28.22
N GLU A 148 2.24 19.94 28.66
CA GLU A 148 2.51 21.38 28.48
C GLU A 148 3.76 21.82 29.25
N GLN A 149 3.97 21.32 30.47
CA GLN A 149 5.18 21.58 31.23
C GLN A 149 6.43 20.98 30.54
N ALA A 150 6.32 19.76 29.97
CA ALA A 150 7.39 19.13 29.21
C ALA A 150 7.75 19.96 27.99
N LEU A 151 6.74 20.42 27.25
CA LEU A 151 6.95 21.26 26.05
C LEU A 151 7.67 22.57 26.43
N GLN A 152 7.25 23.25 27.49
CA GLN A 152 7.90 24.46 27.98
C GLN A 152 9.37 24.22 28.40
N ALA A 153 9.66 23.08 29.03
CA ALA A 153 11.02 22.73 29.44
C ALA A 153 11.92 22.50 28.22
N TYR A 154 11.42 21.75 27.22
CA TYR A 154 12.15 21.49 26.00
C TYR A 154 12.32 22.74 25.08
N GLU A 155 11.37 23.69 25.13
CA GLU A 155 11.50 24.97 24.44
C GLU A 155 12.62 25.84 25.04
N LYS A 156 12.86 25.75 26.35
CA LYS A 156 13.95 26.46 27.00
C LYS A 156 15.32 25.83 26.71
N LYS A 157 15.41 24.51 26.83
CA LYS A 157 16.68 23.79 26.63
C LYS A 157 16.44 22.39 26.12
N SER A 158 16.75 22.15 24.85
CA SER A 158 16.73 20.83 24.25
C SER A 158 17.54 20.80 22.96
N THR A 159 17.85 19.58 22.49
CA THR A 159 18.28 19.38 21.11
C THR A 159 17.09 19.56 20.17
N LYS A 160 17.37 19.92 18.91
CA LYS A 160 16.32 20.01 17.87
C LYS A 160 15.52 18.71 17.72
N LYS A 161 16.17 17.56 17.92
CA LYS A 161 15.52 16.26 17.86
C LYS A 161 14.55 16.06 19.05
N GLN A 162 14.95 16.39 20.26
CA GLN A 162 14.08 16.29 21.45
C GLN A 162 12.87 17.22 21.31
N LEU A 163 13.08 18.47 20.87
CA LEU A 163 11.98 19.40 20.61
C LEU A 163 11.03 18.88 19.55
N ALA A 164 11.55 18.33 18.45
CA ALA A 164 10.71 17.75 17.39
C ALA A 164 9.87 16.56 17.89
N ASN A 165 10.47 15.70 18.74
CA ASN A 165 9.78 14.55 19.33
C ASN A 165 8.63 14.99 20.24
N ILE A 166 8.88 15.90 21.20
CA ILE A 166 7.83 16.35 22.12
C ILE A 166 6.72 17.13 21.41
N LEU A 167 7.05 17.93 20.39
CA LEU A 167 6.06 18.59 19.54
C LEU A 167 5.20 17.58 18.80
N THR A 168 5.79 16.45 18.36
CA THR A 168 5.05 15.36 17.73
C THR A 168 4.10 14.69 18.72
N THR A 169 4.56 14.40 19.93
CA THR A 169 3.76 13.83 21.00
C THR A 169 2.62 14.78 21.38
N ALA A 170 2.91 16.08 21.50
CA ALA A 170 1.89 17.08 21.80
C ALA A 170 0.86 17.20 20.67
N SER A 171 1.29 17.18 19.43
CA SER A 171 0.40 17.17 18.27
C SER A 171 -0.55 15.97 18.29
N ASP A 172 -0.05 14.76 18.53
CA ASP A 172 -0.86 13.54 18.63
C ASP A 172 -1.83 13.59 19.80
N HIS A 173 -1.38 14.09 20.96
CA HIS A 173 -2.21 14.28 22.15
C HIS A 173 -3.38 15.24 21.90
N TYR A 174 -3.11 16.45 21.35
CA TYR A 174 -4.17 17.44 21.07
C TYR A 174 -5.13 16.98 20.00
N ASN A 175 -4.68 16.20 19.02
CA ASN A 175 -5.55 15.54 18.07
C ASN A 175 -6.52 14.57 18.76
N TYR A 176 -6.02 13.76 19.68
CA TYR A 176 -6.84 12.79 20.40
C TYR A 176 -7.93 13.45 21.27
N ILE A 177 -7.64 14.58 21.92
CA ILE A 177 -8.63 15.33 22.71
C ILE A 177 -9.51 16.26 21.86
N GLY A 178 -9.41 16.20 20.53
CA GLY A 178 -10.26 16.93 19.58
C GLY A 178 -9.87 18.39 19.36
N GLN A 179 -8.73 18.85 19.88
CA GLN A 179 -8.19 20.19 19.62
C GLN A 179 -7.41 20.22 18.31
N ASN A 180 -8.12 20.00 17.20
CA ASN A 180 -7.52 19.76 15.88
C ASN A 180 -6.64 20.91 15.38
N GLU A 181 -7.01 22.14 15.64
CA GLU A 181 -6.22 23.32 15.21
C GLU A 181 -4.87 23.37 15.91
N LYS A 182 -4.87 23.22 17.25
CA LYS A 182 -3.64 23.17 18.06
C LYS A 182 -2.76 21.98 17.66
N ALA A 183 -3.38 20.82 17.40
CA ALA A 183 -2.69 19.64 16.93
C ALA A 183 -1.96 19.89 15.60
N LEU A 184 -2.63 20.51 14.61
CA LEU A 184 -2.03 20.84 13.31
C LEU A 184 -0.87 21.83 13.47
N GLN A 185 -1.03 22.91 14.26
CA GLN A 185 0.03 23.89 14.51
C GLN A 185 1.27 23.25 15.13
N LEU A 186 1.09 22.41 16.15
CA LEU A 186 2.20 21.69 16.78
C LEU A 186 2.87 20.69 15.84
N GLY A 187 2.09 20.00 15.02
CA GLY A 187 2.61 19.08 14.02
C GLY A 187 3.44 19.77 12.92
N GLU A 188 3.02 20.94 12.48
CA GLU A 188 3.80 21.75 11.52
C GLU A 188 5.11 22.25 12.15
N ARG A 189 5.08 22.69 13.42
CA ARG A 189 6.29 23.05 14.19
C ARG A 189 7.22 21.85 14.34
N ALA A 190 6.70 20.66 14.66
CA ALA A 190 7.47 19.44 14.76
C ALA A 190 8.17 19.10 13.42
N LEU A 191 7.42 19.16 12.32
CA LEU A 191 7.96 18.90 10.98
C LEU A 191 9.05 19.89 10.60
N ALA A 192 8.89 21.18 10.93
CA ALA A 192 9.90 22.21 10.73
C ALA A 192 11.16 21.93 11.57
N ALA A 193 11.00 21.50 12.83
CA ALA A 193 12.13 21.15 13.68
C ALA A 193 12.91 19.93 13.17
N TYR A 194 12.22 18.91 12.67
CA TYR A 194 12.87 17.74 12.05
C TYR A 194 13.68 18.05 10.81
N LYS A 195 13.31 19.07 10.02
CA LYS A 195 14.10 19.49 8.83
C LYS A 195 15.52 19.93 9.19
N ALA A 196 15.74 20.34 10.43
CA ALA A 196 17.04 20.77 10.93
C ALA A 196 17.80 19.66 11.67
N VAL A 197 17.30 18.43 11.65
CA VAL A 197 17.93 17.24 12.28
C VAL A 197 18.47 16.36 11.14
N PRO A 198 19.80 16.18 11.04
CA PRO A 198 20.36 15.22 10.09
C PRO A 198 19.82 13.81 10.34
N ASP A 199 19.55 13.06 9.28
CA ASP A 199 19.09 11.67 9.32
C ASP A 199 17.86 11.43 10.20
N ALA A 200 16.97 12.43 10.30
CA ALA A 200 15.76 12.33 11.09
C ALA A 200 14.81 11.23 10.57
N VAL A 201 14.30 10.40 11.46
CA VAL A 201 13.26 9.43 11.14
C VAL A 201 11.91 10.13 11.14
N LEU A 202 11.31 10.27 9.95
CA LEU A 202 10.10 11.08 9.75
C LEU A 202 8.79 10.28 9.73
N THR A 203 8.84 8.95 9.82
CA THR A 203 7.66 8.07 9.73
C THR A 203 6.60 8.48 10.74
N ASN A 204 6.99 8.71 12.01
CA ASN A 204 6.06 9.02 13.09
C ASN A 204 5.40 10.40 12.93
N ILE A 205 6.15 11.43 12.57
CA ILE A 205 5.56 12.76 12.36
C ILE A 205 4.61 12.76 11.16
N TYR A 206 4.93 12.03 10.09
CA TYR A 206 4.01 11.89 8.95
C TYR A 206 2.74 11.13 9.35
N ARG A 207 2.84 10.10 10.21
CA ARG A 207 1.68 9.41 10.80
C ARG A 207 0.80 10.40 11.58
N VAL A 208 1.40 11.18 12.47
CA VAL A 208 0.67 12.16 13.29
C VAL A 208 0.00 13.21 12.42
N MET A 209 0.71 13.78 11.44
CA MET A 209 0.13 14.74 10.51
C MET A 209 -1.01 14.13 9.68
N GLY A 210 -0.87 12.87 9.26
CA GLY A 210 -1.93 12.12 8.60
C GLY A 210 -3.18 12.03 9.48
N ASN A 211 -3.03 11.67 10.76
CA ASN A 211 -4.12 11.61 11.73
C ASN A 211 -4.78 12.98 11.93
N ASN A 212 -3.98 14.04 12.11
CA ASN A 212 -4.48 15.39 12.33
C ASN A 212 -5.34 15.88 11.15
N TYR A 213 -4.88 15.66 9.93
CA TYR A 213 -5.66 16.02 8.74
C TYR A 213 -6.90 15.13 8.57
N TYR A 214 -6.82 13.85 8.94
CA TYR A 214 -7.98 12.95 8.92
C TYR A 214 -9.07 13.41 9.89
N THR A 215 -8.71 13.73 11.13
CA THR A 215 -9.68 14.21 12.15
C THR A 215 -10.23 15.59 11.81
N ALA A 216 -9.46 16.42 11.10
CA ALA A 216 -9.93 17.68 10.53
C ALA A 216 -10.84 17.52 9.28
N GLY A 217 -11.10 16.27 8.84
CA GLY A 217 -11.91 16.00 7.64
C GLY A 217 -11.21 16.25 6.31
N LEU A 218 -9.91 16.51 6.32
CA LEU A 218 -9.10 16.82 5.14
C LEU A 218 -8.45 15.56 4.55
N ASN A 219 -9.28 14.62 4.10
CA ASN A 219 -8.88 13.28 3.67
C ASN A 219 -7.74 13.28 2.64
N LYS A 220 -7.74 14.23 1.68
CA LYS A 220 -6.68 14.38 0.68
C LYS A 220 -5.31 14.61 1.32
N LYS A 221 -5.21 15.56 2.26
CA LYS A 221 -3.96 15.83 2.97
C LYS A 221 -3.57 14.68 3.87
N ALA A 222 -4.54 14.03 4.51
CA ALA A 222 -4.32 12.86 5.34
C ALA A 222 -3.66 11.73 4.53
N ILE A 223 -4.19 11.39 3.36
CA ILE A 223 -3.62 10.36 2.47
C ILE A 223 -2.20 10.76 2.03
N ASP A 224 -1.96 12.03 1.63
CA ASP A 224 -0.63 12.48 1.21
C ASP A 224 0.41 12.28 2.33
N TYR A 225 0.07 12.64 3.57
CA TYR A 225 0.97 12.46 4.71
C TYR A 225 1.15 10.98 5.08
N PHE A 226 0.10 10.17 5.08
CA PHE A 226 0.23 8.73 5.31
C PHE A 226 1.07 8.04 4.23
N LEU A 227 0.91 8.41 2.96
CA LEU A 227 1.74 7.86 1.88
C LEU A 227 3.20 8.30 1.99
N LYS A 228 3.48 9.56 2.43
CA LYS A 228 4.84 10.00 2.75
C LYS A 228 5.44 9.17 3.88
N GLY A 229 4.68 8.95 4.96
CA GLY A 229 5.08 8.09 6.07
C GLY A 229 5.35 6.66 5.65
N ALA A 230 4.47 6.08 4.82
CA ALA A 230 4.62 4.73 4.30
C ALA A 230 5.90 4.58 3.45
N ARG A 231 6.12 5.48 2.48
CA ARG A 231 7.33 5.46 1.63
C ARG A 231 8.61 5.60 2.46
N TYR A 232 8.58 6.47 3.47
CA TYR A 232 9.73 6.69 4.33
C TYR A 232 10.01 5.47 5.22
N GLY A 233 8.99 4.90 5.86
CA GLY A 233 9.13 3.70 6.68
C GLY A 233 9.51 2.46 5.87
N GLU A 234 8.96 2.28 4.66
CA GLU A 234 9.35 1.22 3.73
C GLU A 234 10.86 1.31 3.37
N ALA A 235 11.38 2.53 3.14
CA ALA A 235 12.79 2.73 2.82
C ALA A 235 13.73 2.37 3.99
N LEU A 236 13.29 2.57 5.23
CA LEU A 236 14.05 2.22 6.43
C LEU A 236 14.02 0.72 6.75
N ASN A 237 13.01 -0.01 6.26
CA ASN A 237 12.77 -1.45 6.48
C ASN A 237 12.85 -1.89 7.96
N LYS A 238 12.46 -1.01 8.90
CA LYS A 238 12.54 -1.24 10.36
C LYS A 238 11.30 -0.77 11.14
N GLU A 239 10.40 -0.03 10.48
CA GLU A 239 9.27 0.67 11.10
C GLU A 239 7.95 -0.12 10.93
N HIS A 240 7.98 -1.44 11.12
CA HIS A 240 6.84 -2.32 10.82
C HIS A 240 5.57 -1.97 11.60
N GLU A 241 5.69 -1.59 12.87
CA GLU A 241 4.56 -1.18 13.72
C GLU A 241 3.90 0.08 13.16
N LEU A 242 4.66 1.14 12.92
CA LEU A 242 4.16 2.38 12.34
C LEU A 242 3.61 2.20 10.93
N LEU A 243 4.24 1.34 10.11
CA LEU A 243 3.76 1.00 8.78
C LEU A 243 2.42 0.27 8.83
N SER A 244 2.28 -0.70 9.73
CA SER A 244 1.01 -1.40 9.93
C SER A 244 -0.10 -0.43 10.30
N TYR A 245 0.15 0.49 11.24
CA TYR A 245 -0.80 1.53 11.61
C TYR A 245 -1.14 2.44 10.43
N ILE A 246 -0.15 2.98 9.71
CA ILE A 246 -0.34 3.87 8.56
C ILE A 246 -1.20 3.21 7.49
N TYR A 247 -0.92 1.94 7.15
CA TYR A 247 -1.71 1.21 6.17
C TYR A 247 -3.14 0.97 6.64
N ASN A 248 -3.34 0.70 7.93
CA ASN A 248 -4.68 0.58 8.49
C ASN A 248 -5.46 1.91 8.39
N GLN A 249 -4.82 3.05 8.66
CA GLN A 249 -5.46 4.37 8.52
C GLN A 249 -5.80 4.70 7.07
N LEU A 250 -4.90 4.41 6.12
CA LEU A 250 -5.20 4.53 4.68
C LEU A 250 -6.42 3.70 4.30
N ALA A 251 -6.50 2.46 4.77
CA ALA A 251 -7.65 1.60 4.50
C ALA A 251 -8.95 2.15 5.08
N ILE A 252 -8.93 2.73 6.28
CA ILE A 252 -10.09 3.40 6.89
C ILE A 252 -10.56 4.55 6.01
N ILE A 253 -9.64 5.38 5.53
CA ILE A 253 -9.98 6.51 4.65
C ILE A 253 -10.56 5.98 3.33
N TYR A 254 -9.94 4.98 2.69
CA TYR A 254 -10.47 4.41 1.44
C TYR A 254 -11.83 3.72 1.63
N THR A 255 -12.11 3.17 2.82
CA THR A 255 -13.47 2.70 3.17
C THR A 255 -14.48 3.85 3.13
N GLN A 256 -14.12 5.02 3.68
CA GLN A 256 -15.01 6.21 3.65
C GLN A 256 -15.19 6.77 2.24
N LEU A 257 -14.15 6.66 1.40
CA LEU A 257 -14.18 7.05 -0.01
C LEU A 257 -14.91 6.03 -0.91
N GLY A 258 -15.36 4.90 -0.36
CA GLY A 258 -16.05 3.84 -1.10
C GLY A 258 -15.14 2.98 -1.98
N ASP A 259 -13.82 3.12 -1.88
CA ASP A 259 -12.85 2.34 -2.65
C ASP A 259 -12.45 1.07 -1.89
N ASN A 260 -13.22 0.01 -2.08
CA ASN A 260 -12.97 -1.27 -1.40
C ASN A 260 -11.69 -1.97 -1.88
N ASP A 261 -11.27 -1.79 -3.11
CA ASP A 261 -10.05 -2.43 -3.64
C ASP A 261 -8.81 -1.85 -2.98
N LEU A 262 -8.70 -0.51 -2.91
CA LEU A 262 -7.62 0.15 -2.19
C LEU A 262 -7.71 -0.12 -0.68
N CYS A 263 -8.91 -0.16 -0.11
CA CYS A 263 -9.11 -0.56 1.28
C CYS A 263 -8.49 -1.93 1.56
N LEU A 264 -8.89 -2.96 0.82
CA LEU A 264 -8.37 -4.32 1.00
C LEU A 264 -6.85 -4.39 0.75
N LYS A 265 -6.35 -3.72 -0.29
CA LYS A 265 -4.91 -3.64 -0.59
C LYS A 265 -4.11 -3.13 0.63
N TYR A 266 -4.55 -2.05 1.25
CA TYR A 266 -3.84 -1.48 2.40
C TYR A 266 -4.05 -2.29 3.67
N LEU A 267 -5.21 -2.93 3.88
CA LEU A 267 -5.43 -3.84 4.99
C LEU A 267 -4.51 -5.07 4.91
N TYR A 268 -4.33 -5.65 3.73
CA TYR A 268 -3.37 -6.76 3.55
C TYR A 268 -1.93 -6.32 3.80
N LYS A 269 -1.54 -5.11 3.38
CA LYS A 269 -0.23 -4.54 3.72
C LYS A 269 -0.08 -4.35 5.24
N SER A 270 -1.11 -3.82 5.92
CA SER A 270 -1.12 -3.66 7.37
C SER A 270 -0.94 -4.99 8.10
N LEU A 271 -1.68 -6.01 7.67
CA LEU A 271 -1.59 -7.36 8.22
C LEU A 271 -0.20 -7.97 8.01
N ASP A 272 0.39 -7.81 6.82
CA ASP A 272 1.72 -8.33 6.50
C ASP A 272 2.80 -7.73 7.43
N GLN A 273 2.75 -6.42 7.67
CA GLN A 273 3.64 -5.75 8.61
C GLN A 273 3.45 -6.26 10.04
N ALA A 274 2.20 -6.37 10.51
CA ALA A 274 1.89 -6.89 11.84
C ALA A 274 2.34 -8.34 12.03
N MET A 275 2.18 -9.18 11.00
CA MET A 275 2.66 -10.57 11.00
C MET A 275 4.18 -10.66 11.02
N THR A 276 4.89 -9.73 10.43
CA THR A 276 6.36 -9.71 10.40
C THR A 276 6.94 -9.55 11.80
N ILE A 277 6.31 -8.74 12.65
CA ILE A 277 6.74 -8.50 14.04
C ILE A 277 6.03 -9.40 15.06
N GLY A 278 4.99 -10.13 14.64
CA GLY A 278 4.21 -11.00 15.54
C GLY A 278 3.27 -10.25 16.48
N ASP A 279 2.91 -8.99 16.16
CA ASP A 279 2.00 -8.16 16.95
C ASP A 279 0.55 -8.66 16.81
N LYS A 280 0.13 -9.52 17.72
CA LYS A 280 -1.20 -10.15 17.71
C LYS A 280 -2.34 -9.13 17.80
N PRO A 281 -2.35 -8.12 18.67
CA PRO A 281 -3.41 -7.10 18.69
C PRO A 281 -3.63 -6.42 17.35
N THR A 282 -2.55 -6.03 16.68
CA THR A 282 -2.63 -5.40 15.35
C THR A 282 -3.06 -6.40 14.27
N ILE A 283 -2.61 -7.68 14.34
CA ILE A 283 -3.09 -8.75 13.46
C ILE A 283 -4.61 -8.90 13.59
N TYR A 284 -5.17 -8.94 14.80
CA TYR A 284 -6.61 -9.06 14.99
C TYR A 284 -7.39 -7.81 14.60
N THR A 285 -6.80 -6.62 14.76
CA THR A 285 -7.37 -5.36 14.26
C THR A 285 -7.46 -5.39 12.73
N ALA A 286 -6.38 -5.73 12.03
CA ALA A 286 -6.37 -5.85 10.58
C ALA A 286 -7.33 -6.93 10.09
N LEU A 287 -7.36 -8.09 10.77
CA LEU A 287 -8.27 -9.19 10.47
C LEU A 287 -9.73 -8.76 10.52
N ASN A 288 -10.14 -8.06 11.60
CA ASN A 288 -11.49 -7.53 11.74
C ASN A 288 -11.86 -6.58 10.58
N ASN A 289 -10.93 -5.69 10.23
CA ASN A 289 -11.17 -4.72 9.17
C ASN A 289 -11.23 -5.39 7.78
N ILE A 290 -10.41 -6.42 7.51
CA ILE A 290 -10.48 -7.22 6.28
C ILE A 290 -11.83 -7.95 6.20
N CYS A 291 -12.25 -8.61 7.28
CA CYS A 291 -13.56 -9.28 7.33
C CYS A 291 -14.71 -8.30 7.11
N GLY A 292 -14.62 -7.10 7.68
CA GLY A 292 -15.58 -6.03 7.45
C GLY A 292 -15.61 -5.57 5.97
N ALA A 293 -14.46 -5.45 5.32
CA ALA A 293 -14.35 -5.08 3.91
C ALA A 293 -14.93 -6.18 3.01
N LEU A 294 -14.54 -7.44 3.21
CA LEU A 294 -15.08 -8.58 2.48
C LEU A 294 -16.58 -8.75 2.70
N GLY A 295 -17.06 -8.49 3.93
CA GLY A 295 -18.48 -8.53 4.28
C GLY A 295 -19.32 -7.49 3.54
N ARG A 296 -18.78 -6.27 3.30
CA ARG A 296 -19.45 -5.26 2.46
C ARG A 296 -19.64 -5.73 1.02
N GLU A 297 -18.72 -6.53 0.51
CA GLU A 297 -18.80 -7.16 -0.82
C GLU A 297 -19.55 -8.50 -0.82
N LYS A 298 -20.12 -8.90 0.32
CA LYS A 298 -20.79 -10.20 0.50
C LYS A 298 -19.89 -11.42 0.28
N ARG A 299 -18.57 -11.27 0.34
CA ARG A 299 -17.53 -12.31 0.18
C ARG A 299 -17.31 -13.09 1.49
N PHE A 300 -18.38 -13.49 2.16
CA PHE A 300 -18.33 -14.11 3.50
C PHE A 300 -17.61 -15.46 3.52
N ALA A 301 -17.73 -16.25 2.45
CA ALA A 301 -17.06 -17.55 2.35
C ALA A 301 -15.52 -17.37 2.30
N GLU A 302 -15.04 -16.40 1.54
CA GLU A 302 -13.63 -16.05 1.48
C GLU A 302 -13.12 -15.53 2.83
N SER A 303 -13.91 -14.67 3.48
CA SER A 303 -13.63 -14.17 4.82
C SER A 303 -13.52 -15.32 5.84
N ASP A 304 -14.40 -16.34 5.78
CA ASP A 304 -14.37 -17.50 6.68
C ASP A 304 -13.09 -18.33 6.51
N VAL A 305 -12.70 -18.61 5.25
CA VAL A 305 -11.45 -19.32 4.95
C VAL A 305 -10.23 -18.53 5.45
N PHE A 306 -10.24 -17.23 5.23
CA PHE A 306 -9.17 -16.33 5.66
C PHE A 306 -9.04 -16.28 7.19
N LEU A 307 -10.16 -16.11 7.90
CA LEU A 307 -10.22 -16.14 9.36
C LEU A 307 -9.62 -17.42 9.94
N LYS A 308 -10.06 -18.58 9.44
CA LYS A 308 -9.57 -19.90 9.87
C LYS A 308 -8.06 -20.05 9.64
N LYS A 309 -7.55 -19.52 8.53
CA LYS A 309 -6.12 -19.57 8.21
C LYS A 309 -5.30 -18.74 9.20
N ILE A 310 -5.71 -17.49 9.45
CA ILE A 310 -4.95 -16.57 10.30
C ILE A 310 -5.06 -16.97 11.79
N SER A 311 -6.27 -17.31 12.27
CA SER A 311 -6.47 -17.71 13.67
C SER A 311 -5.74 -19.00 14.07
N ARG A 312 -5.53 -19.92 13.12
CA ARG A 312 -4.68 -21.10 13.35
C ARG A 312 -3.20 -20.77 13.48
N LYS A 313 -2.72 -19.82 12.65
CA LYS A 313 -1.31 -19.42 12.65
C LYS A 313 -0.96 -18.52 13.82
N TYR A 314 -1.87 -17.65 14.23
CA TYR A 314 -1.73 -16.69 15.31
C TYR A 314 -2.91 -16.84 16.27
N PRO A 315 -2.87 -17.78 17.24
CA PRO A 315 -3.97 -17.95 18.21
C PRO A 315 -4.21 -16.70 19.05
N ALA A 316 -5.50 -16.41 19.33
CA ALA A 316 -5.91 -15.28 20.16
C ALA A 316 -5.59 -15.55 21.63
N ASP A 317 -4.75 -14.72 22.23
CA ASP A 317 -4.37 -14.85 23.65
C ASP A 317 -5.16 -13.88 24.53
N LEU A 318 -5.22 -12.61 24.10
CA LEU A 318 -5.90 -11.56 24.86
C LEU A 318 -7.43 -11.70 24.77
N PRO A 319 -8.15 -11.32 25.84
CA PRO A 319 -9.62 -11.33 25.82
C PRO A 319 -10.23 -10.55 24.66
N ILE A 320 -9.67 -9.38 24.33
CA ILE A 320 -10.14 -8.55 23.23
C ILE A 320 -9.96 -9.24 21.88
N ASP A 321 -8.83 -9.94 21.65
CA ASP A 321 -8.58 -10.68 20.41
C ASP A 321 -9.54 -11.84 20.25
N LYS A 322 -9.82 -12.56 21.36
CA LYS A 322 -10.82 -13.64 21.37
C LYS A 322 -12.21 -13.14 21.01
N VAL A 323 -12.64 -12.02 21.60
CA VAL A 323 -13.93 -11.41 21.27
C VAL A 323 -13.95 -10.94 19.82
N THR A 324 -12.90 -10.31 19.34
CA THR A 324 -12.76 -9.84 17.95
C THR A 324 -12.88 -11.00 16.96
N LEU A 325 -12.20 -12.11 17.24
CA LEU A 325 -12.26 -13.31 16.40
C LEU A 325 -13.68 -13.90 16.34
N GLU A 326 -14.32 -14.04 17.49
CA GLU A 326 -15.69 -14.55 17.57
C GLU A 326 -16.70 -13.60 16.88
N LEU A 327 -16.49 -12.27 16.94
CA LEU A 327 -17.28 -11.29 16.21
C LEU A 327 -17.13 -11.42 14.69
N CYS A 328 -15.93 -11.66 14.21
CA CYS A 328 -15.69 -11.88 12.79
C CYS A 328 -16.41 -13.13 12.30
N PHE A 329 -16.34 -14.25 13.05
CA PHE A 329 -17.08 -15.47 12.73
C PHE A 329 -18.59 -15.25 12.79
N LEU A 330 -19.09 -14.58 13.83
CA LEU A 330 -20.51 -14.24 13.97
C LEU A 330 -21.02 -13.46 12.75
N ASN A 331 -20.30 -12.41 12.33
CA ASN A 331 -20.68 -11.60 11.18
C ASN A 331 -20.66 -12.39 9.86
N ASN A 332 -19.69 -13.28 9.69
CA ASN A 332 -19.62 -14.15 8.52
C ASN A 332 -20.78 -15.15 8.48
N ASP A 333 -21.04 -15.83 9.60
CA ASP A 333 -22.14 -16.80 9.68
C ASP A 333 -23.51 -16.13 9.51
N LEU A 334 -23.68 -14.90 10.00
CA LEU A 334 -24.89 -14.11 9.72
C LEU A 334 -25.01 -13.79 8.22
N GLY A 335 -23.94 -13.41 7.57
CA GLY A 335 -23.92 -13.15 6.13
C GLY A 335 -24.21 -14.39 5.29
N LEU A 336 -23.74 -15.55 5.73
CA LEU A 336 -24.00 -16.87 5.14
C LEU A 336 -25.38 -17.45 5.55
N LYS A 337 -26.13 -16.75 6.42
CA LYS A 337 -27.41 -17.20 7.01
C LYS A 337 -27.28 -18.51 7.80
N ASN A 338 -26.10 -18.79 8.34
CA ASN A 338 -25.84 -19.96 9.18
C ASN A 338 -26.13 -19.64 10.65
N TYR A 339 -27.41 -19.46 10.98
CA TYR A 339 -27.85 -19.05 12.32
C TYR A 339 -27.45 -20.00 13.46
N PRO A 340 -27.41 -21.34 13.28
CA PRO A 340 -26.94 -22.24 14.31
C PRO A 340 -25.49 -21.98 14.74
N LYS A 341 -24.56 -21.79 13.80
CA LYS A 341 -23.17 -21.45 14.09
C LYS A 341 -23.04 -20.03 14.63
N ALA A 342 -23.74 -19.06 14.03
CA ALA A 342 -23.81 -17.70 14.55
C ALA A 342 -24.21 -17.69 16.04
N GLY A 343 -25.15 -18.52 16.44
CA GLY A 343 -25.57 -18.68 17.85
C GLY A 343 -24.49 -19.26 18.75
N GLN A 344 -23.63 -20.14 18.25
CA GLN A 344 -22.46 -20.61 19.02
C GLN A 344 -21.49 -19.49 19.30
N HIS A 345 -21.16 -18.71 18.27
CA HIS A 345 -20.27 -17.55 18.39
C HIS A 345 -20.87 -16.47 19.29
N CYS A 346 -22.17 -16.21 19.17
CA CYS A 346 -22.88 -15.29 20.06
C CYS A 346 -22.73 -15.69 21.54
N ARG A 347 -22.98 -16.95 21.89
CA ARG A 347 -22.79 -17.43 23.26
C ARG A 347 -21.37 -17.29 23.78
N ARG A 348 -20.38 -17.63 22.96
CA ARG A 348 -18.96 -17.45 23.33
C ARG A 348 -18.61 -16.00 23.58
N ILE A 349 -19.09 -15.09 22.72
CA ILE A 349 -18.91 -13.65 22.91
C ILE A 349 -19.49 -13.22 24.25
N LEU A 350 -20.71 -13.62 24.59
CA LEU A 350 -21.34 -13.24 25.84
C LEU A 350 -20.59 -13.75 27.06
N GLN A 351 -20.06 -14.98 27.00
CA GLN A 351 -19.20 -15.53 28.06
C GLN A 351 -17.90 -14.72 28.23
N LEU A 352 -17.23 -14.42 27.12
CA LEU A 352 -15.97 -13.66 27.12
C LEU A 352 -16.18 -12.22 27.64
N VAL A 353 -17.26 -11.57 27.23
CA VAL A 353 -17.60 -10.20 27.67
C VAL A 353 -17.92 -10.19 29.15
N LYS A 354 -18.72 -11.13 29.66
CA LYS A 354 -19.05 -11.23 31.09
C LYS A 354 -17.79 -11.44 31.95
N ALA A 355 -16.84 -12.24 31.48
CA ALA A 355 -15.60 -12.50 32.19
C ALA A 355 -14.61 -11.31 32.17
N ASN A 356 -14.77 -10.34 31.25
CA ASN A 356 -13.79 -9.29 30.99
C ASN A 356 -14.42 -7.87 30.87
N GLU A 357 -15.56 -7.63 31.50
CA GLU A 357 -16.38 -6.43 31.33
C GLU A 357 -15.62 -5.11 31.58
N LYS A 358 -14.67 -5.10 32.52
CA LYS A 358 -13.86 -3.91 32.87
C LYS A 358 -12.68 -3.63 31.94
N THR A 359 -12.35 -4.55 31.04
CA THR A 359 -11.13 -4.47 30.21
C THR A 359 -11.40 -4.16 28.73
N LEU A 360 -12.66 -4.16 28.29
CA LEU A 360 -13.03 -3.93 26.90
C LEU A 360 -13.14 -2.42 26.58
N PRO A 361 -12.48 -1.92 25.54
CA PRO A 361 -12.55 -0.51 25.15
C PRO A 361 -13.96 -0.05 24.76
N GLY A 362 -14.37 1.15 25.19
CA GLY A 362 -15.71 1.68 24.92
C GLY A 362 -16.06 1.78 23.41
N LEU A 363 -15.08 2.08 22.55
CA LEU A 363 -15.28 2.13 21.09
C LEU A 363 -15.64 0.76 20.48
N PHE A 364 -15.19 -0.33 21.09
CA PHE A 364 -15.49 -1.69 20.68
C PHE A 364 -16.94 -2.07 21.01
N VAL A 365 -17.54 -1.44 22.03
CA VAL A 365 -18.89 -1.72 22.53
C VAL A 365 -19.96 -1.51 21.47
N PHE A 366 -19.84 -0.48 20.62
CA PHE A 366 -20.81 -0.26 19.54
C PHE A 366 -20.83 -1.38 18.51
N SER A 367 -19.66 -1.82 18.02
CA SER A 367 -19.55 -2.90 17.04
C SER A 367 -20.03 -4.23 17.60
N LEU A 368 -19.69 -4.52 18.86
CA LEU A 368 -20.13 -5.68 19.58
C LEU A 368 -21.66 -5.74 19.68
N ASN A 369 -22.29 -4.67 20.19
CA ASN A 369 -23.74 -4.62 20.33
C ASN A 369 -24.45 -4.63 18.97
N THR A 370 -23.84 -4.06 17.91
CA THR A 370 -24.36 -4.14 16.54
C THR A 370 -24.46 -5.59 16.05
N ALA A 371 -23.38 -6.38 16.25
CA ALA A 371 -23.36 -7.78 15.81
C ALA A 371 -24.36 -8.63 16.60
N LEU A 372 -24.45 -8.42 17.92
CA LEU A 372 -25.41 -9.10 18.78
C LEU A 372 -26.87 -8.74 18.43
N ALA A 373 -27.18 -7.46 18.24
CA ALA A 373 -28.49 -7.02 17.81
C ALA A 373 -28.90 -7.62 16.46
N ARG A 374 -27.98 -7.68 15.48
CA ARG A 374 -28.21 -8.33 14.19
C ARG A 374 -28.48 -9.83 14.34
N TYR A 375 -27.74 -10.51 15.19
CA TYR A 375 -27.95 -11.93 15.44
C TYR A 375 -29.34 -12.18 16.02
N TYR A 376 -29.71 -11.48 17.10
CA TYR A 376 -30.98 -11.67 17.74
C TYR A 376 -32.18 -11.30 16.84
N LEU A 377 -32.03 -10.26 16.03
CA LEU A 377 -32.99 -9.90 15.00
C LEU A 377 -33.15 -11.02 13.96
N ALA A 378 -32.04 -11.60 13.50
CA ALA A 378 -32.05 -12.68 12.50
C ALA A 378 -32.71 -13.95 13.00
N VAL A 379 -32.59 -14.26 14.28
CA VAL A 379 -33.26 -15.40 14.93
C VAL A 379 -34.64 -15.05 15.50
N LYS A 380 -35.14 -13.81 15.26
CA LYS A 380 -36.44 -13.28 15.71
C LYS A 380 -36.61 -13.18 17.25
N ASP A 381 -35.50 -13.14 17.98
CA ASP A 381 -35.49 -12.83 19.42
C ASP A 381 -35.45 -11.30 19.60
N LEU A 382 -36.64 -10.69 19.52
CA LEU A 382 -36.75 -9.23 19.46
C LEU A 382 -36.46 -8.56 20.82
N ASP A 383 -36.66 -9.28 21.93
CA ASP A 383 -36.39 -8.77 23.28
C ASP A 383 -34.89 -8.57 23.47
N ASN A 384 -34.09 -9.59 23.19
CA ASN A 384 -32.66 -9.48 23.22
C ASN A 384 -32.12 -8.48 22.17
N ALA A 385 -32.69 -8.44 20.97
CA ALA A 385 -32.30 -7.42 19.96
C ALA A 385 -32.50 -6.02 20.53
N ARG A 386 -33.57 -5.71 21.24
CA ARG A 386 -33.82 -4.41 21.90
C ARG A 386 -32.82 -4.09 23.01
N VAL A 387 -32.46 -5.09 23.82
CA VAL A 387 -31.43 -4.91 24.86
C VAL A 387 -30.12 -4.41 24.25
N TYR A 388 -29.68 -5.04 23.16
CA TYR A 388 -28.42 -4.63 22.52
C TYR A 388 -28.56 -3.32 21.75
N LEU A 389 -29.72 -3.03 21.14
CA LEU A 389 -30.01 -1.72 20.56
C LEU A 389 -29.95 -0.60 21.61
N SER A 390 -30.53 -0.82 22.82
CA SER A 390 -30.48 0.18 23.89
C SER A 390 -29.04 0.52 24.29
N LYS A 391 -28.14 -0.49 24.31
CA LYS A 391 -26.71 -0.31 24.57
C LYS A 391 -25.96 0.43 23.44
N MET A 392 -26.45 0.37 22.19
CA MET A 392 -25.88 1.12 21.06
C MET A 392 -26.26 2.60 21.07
N LYS A 393 -27.45 2.95 21.58
CA LYS A 393 -28.05 4.27 21.49
C LYS A 393 -27.12 5.41 21.97
N PRO A 394 -26.49 5.35 23.14
CA PRO A 394 -25.61 6.42 23.61
C PRO A 394 -24.43 6.72 22.66
N PHE A 395 -23.88 5.66 22.05
CA PHE A 395 -22.77 5.79 21.10
C PHE A 395 -23.22 6.30 19.73
N ALA A 396 -24.45 6.07 19.33
CA ALA A 396 -25.02 6.60 18.10
C ALA A 396 -25.38 8.09 18.23
N GLU A 397 -25.95 8.50 19.38
CA GLU A 397 -26.49 9.84 19.58
C GLU A 397 -25.43 10.86 20.06
N LYS A 398 -24.55 10.49 21.02
CA LYS A 398 -23.58 11.44 21.63
C LYS A 398 -22.31 11.68 20.80
N SER A 399 -21.76 10.66 20.16
CA SER A 399 -20.46 10.76 19.48
C SER A 399 -20.45 10.06 18.13
N GLY A 400 -21.60 9.53 17.71
CA GLY A 400 -21.70 8.75 16.48
C GLY A 400 -21.80 9.62 15.24
N GLY A 401 -20.83 9.55 14.36
CA GLY A 401 -21.01 10.07 13.01
C GLY A 401 -22.24 9.43 12.33
N PHE A 402 -22.68 10.02 11.22
CA PHE A 402 -23.89 9.60 10.50
C PHE A 402 -23.97 8.10 10.21
N ASN A 403 -22.85 7.41 10.00
CA ASN A 403 -22.79 5.96 9.80
C ASN A 403 -23.30 5.16 11.01
N ARG A 404 -22.95 5.58 12.25
CA ARG A 404 -23.45 4.91 13.46
C ARG A 404 -24.92 5.18 13.68
N LYS A 405 -25.37 6.42 13.42
CA LYS A 405 -26.80 6.79 13.47
C LYS A 405 -27.59 5.94 12.49
N LYS A 406 -27.15 5.86 11.22
CA LYS A 406 -27.77 5.01 10.19
C LYS A 406 -27.85 3.56 10.65
N THR A 407 -26.73 2.97 11.10
CA THR A 407 -26.71 1.58 11.56
C THR A 407 -27.68 1.33 12.69
N TYR A 408 -27.69 2.20 13.70
CA TYR A 408 -28.60 2.10 14.83
C TYR A 408 -30.07 2.19 14.40
N TYR A 409 -30.45 3.26 13.68
CA TYR A 409 -31.83 3.46 13.27
C TYR A 409 -32.32 2.44 12.25
N THR A 410 -31.45 1.89 11.39
CA THR A 410 -31.79 0.77 10.49
C THR A 410 -32.16 -0.49 11.29
N LEU A 411 -31.36 -0.84 12.29
CA LEU A 411 -31.68 -1.97 13.14
C LEU A 411 -32.92 -1.73 13.99
N ALA A 412 -33.11 -0.53 14.53
CA ALA A 412 -34.30 -0.15 15.28
C ALA A 412 -35.56 -0.22 14.39
N PHE A 413 -35.49 0.28 13.16
CA PHE A 413 -36.55 0.13 12.15
C PHE A 413 -36.91 -1.35 11.92
N GLN A 414 -35.90 -2.20 11.73
CA GLN A 414 -36.13 -3.65 11.48
C GLN A 414 -36.76 -4.33 12.67
N VAL A 415 -36.31 -4.01 13.89
CA VAL A 415 -36.91 -4.57 15.11
C VAL A 415 -38.37 -4.13 15.29
N ASP A 416 -38.60 -2.80 15.18
CA ASP A 416 -39.96 -2.25 15.33
C ASP A 416 -40.93 -2.77 14.24
N SER A 417 -40.46 -2.83 12.99
CA SER A 417 -41.24 -3.38 11.87
C SER A 417 -41.58 -4.84 12.07
N THR A 418 -40.64 -5.66 12.52
CA THR A 418 -40.84 -7.08 12.78
C THR A 418 -41.83 -7.32 13.94
N GLN A 419 -41.88 -6.39 14.88
CA GLN A 419 -42.77 -6.45 16.05
C GLN A 419 -44.18 -5.89 15.79
N GLY A 420 -44.39 -5.28 14.60
CA GLY A 420 -45.67 -4.59 14.28
C GLY A 420 -45.81 -3.18 14.86
N ASN A 421 -44.74 -2.64 15.45
CA ASN A 421 -44.69 -1.23 15.89
C ASN A 421 -44.42 -0.31 14.69
N TYR A 422 -45.42 -0.17 13.83
CA TYR A 422 -45.27 0.56 12.57
C TYR A 422 -44.98 2.06 12.76
N LEU A 423 -45.50 2.70 13.82
CA LEU A 423 -45.23 4.09 14.12
C LEU A 423 -43.76 4.30 14.50
N GLY A 424 -43.21 3.44 15.36
CA GLY A 424 -41.79 3.42 15.71
C GLY A 424 -40.91 3.12 14.50
N ALA A 425 -41.32 2.17 13.67
CA ALA A 425 -40.61 1.83 12.45
C ALA A 425 -40.55 3.01 11.48
N ILE A 426 -41.67 3.72 11.22
CA ILE A 426 -41.69 4.91 10.36
C ILE A 426 -40.80 6.03 10.93
N ALA A 427 -40.87 6.29 12.25
CA ALA A 427 -40.03 7.29 12.89
C ALA A 427 -38.52 6.95 12.73
N ASN A 428 -38.15 5.68 12.91
CA ASN A 428 -36.74 5.24 12.71
C ASN A 428 -36.33 5.28 11.23
N LEU A 429 -37.23 4.92 10.30
CA LEU A 429 -36.95 5.02 8.86
C LEU A 429 -36.71 6.48 8.42
N ASN A 430 -37.47 7.45 8.96
CA ASN A 430 -37.24 8.85 8.70
C ASN A 430 -35.86 9.31 9.22
N ARG A 431 -35.42 8.80 10.38
CA ARG A 431 -34.08 9.07 10.91
C ARG A 431 -32.98 8.43 10.08
N VAL A 432 -33.22 7.23 9.53
CA VAL A 432 -32.31 6.60 8.54
C VAL A 432 -32.16 7.51 7.33
N ARG A 433 -33.30 8.01 6.78
CA ARG A 433 -33.30 8.91 5.62
C ARG A 433 -32.49 10.19 5.87
N VAL A 434 -32.69 10.85 7.01
CA VAL A 434 -31.90 12.03 7.39
C VAL A 434 -30.39 11.69 7.49
N ALA A 435 -30.05 10.54 8.04
CA ALA A 435 -28.65 10.09 8.08
C ALA A 435 -28.11 9.76 6.69
N ASP A 436 -28.93 9.20 5.81
CA ASP A 436 -28.54 8.90 4.41
C ASP A 436 -28.34 10.16 3.58
N ASP A 437 -29.22 11.15 3.70
CA ASP A 437 -29.08 12.44 3.02
C ASP A 437 -27.77 13.11 3.44
N SER A 438 -27.46 13.11 4.74
CA SER A 438 -26.19 13.65 5.26
C SER A 438 -24.97 12.86 4.78
N LEU A 439 -25.09 11.53 4.66
CA LEU A 439 -24.03 10.67 4.13
C LEU A 439 -23.86 10.87 2.62
N PHE A 440 -24.94 11.12 1.89
CA PHE A 440 -24.88 11.39 0.46
C PHE A 440 -24.03 12.63 0.14
N ASP A 441 -24.24 13.72 0.89
CA ASP A 441 -23.45 14.95 0.73
C ASP A 441 -21.97 14.71 1.09
N ILE A 442 -21.71 13.94 2.16
CA ILE A 442 -20.36 13.56 2.56
C ILE A 442 -19.72 12.68 1.47
N ASN A 443 -20.44 11.69 0.95
CA ASN A 443 -19.93 10.78 -0.08
C ASN A 443 -19.64 11.50 -1.39
N LYS A 444 -20.48 12.47 -1.78
CA LYS A 444 -20.24 13.33 -2.95
C LYS A 444 -18.96 14.15 -2.79
N ASN A 445 -18.75 14.75 -1.63
CA ASN A 445 -17.51 15.47 -1.32
C ASN A 445 -16.29 14.56 -1.27
N ASN A 446 -16.46 13.34 -0.74
CA ASN A 446 -15.41 12.32 -0.70
C ASN A 446 -15.06 11.85 -2.12
N GLU A 447 -16.03 11.68 -3.01
CA GLU A 447 -15.80 11.28 -4.40
C GLU A 447 -15.03 12.35 -5.17
N ILE A 448 -15.39 13.62 -4.99
CA ILE A 448 -14.60 14.74 -5.54
C ILE A 448 -13.17 14.70 -4.99
N SER A 449 -13.02 14.49 -3.70
CA SER A 449 -11.70 14.37 -3.05
C SER A 449 -10.90 13.18 -3.59
N ARG A 450 -11.54 12.03 -3.84
CA ARG A 450 -10.92 10.84 -4.43
C ARG A 450 -10.38 11.13 -5.82
N LEU A 451 -11.22 11.69 -6.69
CA LEU A 451 -10.83 12.05 -8.06
C LEU A 451 -9.68 13.06 -8.09
N GLN A 452 -9.70 14.04 -7.18
CA GLN A 452 -8.60 14.99 -7.05
C GLN A 452 -7.30 14.33 -6.58
N ILE A 453 -7.38 13.38 -5.65
CA ILE A 453 -6.21 12.64 -5.14
C ILE A 453 -5.64 11.75 -6.24
N GLU A 454 -6.47 11.01 -6.96
CA GLU A 454 -6.05 10.18 -8.09
C GLU A 454 -5.34 11.02 -9.14
N TYR A 455 -5.93 12.13 -9.57
CA TYR A 455 -5.35 13.04 -10.54
C TYR A 455 -3.99 13.63 -10.10
N GLU A 456 -3.91 14.10 -8.84
CA GLU A 456 -2.64 14.66 -8.33
C GLU A 456 -1.56 13.60 -8.10
N THR A 457 -1.97 12.39 -7.69
CA THR A 457 -1.02 11.27 -7.51
C THR A 457 -0.45 10.87 -8.86
N GLU A 458 -1.28 10.74 -9.88
CA GLU A 458 -0.84 10.49 -11.25
C GLU A 458 0.09 11.59 -11.77
N LYS A 459 -0.27 12.85 -11.55
CA LYS A 459 0.56 13.98 -11.95
C LYS A 459 1.92 13.95 -11.26
N LYS A 460 1.95 13.70 -9.95
CA LYS A 460 3.21 13.58 -9.18
C LYS A 460 4.04 12.38 -9.63
N ASP A 461 3.42 11.25 -9.91
CA ASP A 461 4.14 10.06 -10.40
C ASP A 461 4.71 10.30 -11.81
N LYS A 462 3.99 11.01 -12.68
CA LYS A 462 4.52 11.49 -13.96
C LYS A 462 5.69 12.45 -13.78
N ASP A 463 5.59 13.41 -12.88
CA ASP A 463 6.67 14.36 -12.60
C ASP A 463 7.92 13.67 -12.02
N ILE A 464 7.73 12.68 -11.14
CA ILE A 464 8.82 11.85 -10.61
C ILE A 464 9.45 11.00 -11.72
N GLN A 465 8.65 10.41 -12.59
CA GLN A 465 9.15 9.65 -13.74
C GLN A 465 9.96 10.56 -14.70
N LEU A 466 9.45 11.75 -15.01
CA LEU A 466 10.14 12.75 -15.81
C LEU A 466 11.47 13.21 -15.16
N LYS A 467 11.46 13.49 -13.86
CA LYS A 467 12.68 13.84 -13.11
C LYS A 467 13.70 12.71 -13.11
N ASN A 468 13.25 11.47 -12.88
CA ASN A 468 14.12 10.29 -12.93
C ASN A 468 14.68 10.04 -14.33
N GLN A 469 13.90 10.31 -15.39
CA GLN A 469 14.40 10.29 -16.76
C GLN A 469 15.46 11.35 -16.99
N ASN A 470 15.22 12.60 -16.56
CA ASN A 470 16.18 13.69 -16.70
C ASN A 470 17.46 13.41 -15.92
N ILE A 471 17.38 12.86 -14.71
CA ILE A 471 18.55 12.43 -13.93
C ILE A 471 19.33 11.33 -14.67
N ARG A 472 18.65 10.36 -15.27
CA ARG A 472 19.29 9.30 -16.06
C ARG A 472 19.92 9.84 -17.35
N LEU A 473 19.24 10.78 -18.03
CA LEU A 473 19.78 11.47 -19.21
C LEU A 473 21.03 12.29 -18.86
N LEU A 474 20.98 13.09 -17.80
CA LEU A 474 22.12 13.85 -17.28
C LEU A 474 23.28 12.93 -16.83
N GLY A 475 22.96 11.80 -16.19
CA GLY A 475 23.95 10.78 -15.84
C GLY A 475 24.67 10.22 -17.08
N LYS A 476 23.90 9.88 -18.14
CA LYS A 476 24.45 9.40 -19.41
C LYS A 476 25.27 10.48 -20.14
N GLU A 477 24.79 11.71 -20.10
CA GLU A 477 25.51 12.84 -20.68
C GLU A 477 26.85 13.10 -19.96
N THR A 478 26.85 12.95 -18.63
CA THR A 478 28.05 13.06 -17.80
C THR A 478 29.04 11.89 -18.07
N GLU A 479 28.56 10.68 -18.25
CA GLU A 479 29.34 9.51 -18.65
C GLU A 479 29.94 9.69 -20.07
N LEU A 480 29.10 10.18 -21.00
CA LEU A 480 29.57 10.51 -22.38
C LEU A 480 30.62 11.60 -22.39
N GLN A 481 30.45 12.64 -21.55
CA GLN A 481 31.50 13.71 -21.42
C GLN A 481 32.78 13.18 -20.75
N LYS A 482 32.64 12.31 -19.72
CA LYS A 482 33.80 11.63 -19.12
C LYS A 482 34.52 10.75 -20.14
N SER A 483 33.76 10.00 -20.95
CA SER A 483 34.34 9.20 -22.03
C SER A 483 35.07 10.05 -23.05
N LYS A 484 34.47 11.18 -23.51
CA LYS A 484 35.09 12.13 -24.43
C LYS A 484 36.34 12.81 -23.85
N THR A 485 36.28 13.15 -22.56
CA THR A 485 37.47 13.74 -21.89
C THR A 485 38.59 12.72 -21.69
N LEU A 486 38.25 11.46 -21.42
CA LEU A 486 39.21 10.34 -21.36
C LEU A 486 39.83 10.06 -22.75
N GLU A 487 39.04 10.09 -23.80
CA GLU A 487 39.53 9.98 -25.18
C GLU A 487 40.43 11.17 -25.57
N ALA A 488 40.03 12.39 -25.20
CA ALA A 488 40.87 13.59 -25.42
C ALA A 488 42.17 13.54 -24.61
N GLN A 489 42.15 13.01 -23.37
CA GLN A 489 43.35 12.78 -22.58
C GLN A 489 44.23 11.67 -23.18
N LYS A 490 43.63 10.59 -23.68
CA LYS A 490 44.36 9.53 -24.40
C LYS A 490 45.01 10.08 -25.68
N LEU A 491 44.23 10.85 -26.48
CA LEU A 491 44.76 11.53 -27.67
C LEU A 491 45.89 12.48 -27.33
N ARG A 492 45.75 13.30 -26.27
CA ARG A 492 46.82 14.20 -25.80
C ARG A 492 48.05 13.42 -25.32
N ASN A 493 47.83 12.33 -24.55
CA ASN A 493 48.94 11.49 -24.09
C ASN A 493 49.63 10.74 -25.26
N ILE A 494 48.84 10.34 -26.27
CA ILE A 494 49.36 9.79 -27.54
C ILE A 494 50.14 10.85 -28.30
N SER A 495 49.65 12.12 -28.34
CA SER A 495 50.38 13.23 -28.97
C SER A 495 51.70 13.52 -28.27
N PHE A 496 51.74 13.52 -26.93
CA PHE A 496 53.00 13.64 -26.17
C PHE A 496 53.89 12.41 -26.38
N GLY A 497 53.32 11.20 -26.44
CA GLY A 497 54.07 10.00 -26.80
C GLY A 497 54.65 10.03 -28.22
N VAL A 498 53.90 10.57 -29.17
CA VAL A 498 54.37 10.78 -30.56
C VAL A 498 55.48 11.81 -30.62
N ILE A 499 55.35 12.93 -29.88
CA ILE A 499 56.40 13.95 -29.79
C ILE A 499 57.68 13.36 -29.15
N ALA A 500 57.53 12.58 -28.07
CA ALA A 500 58.65 11.89 -27.43
C ALA A 500 59.28 10.84 -28.38
N LEU A 501 58.46 10.10 -29.13
CA LEU A 501 58.93 9.17 -30.16
C LEU A 501 59.64 9.86 -31.32
N ILE A 502 59.16 11.04 -31.76
CA ILE A 502 59.85 11.85 -32.78
C ILE A 502 61.19 12.31 -32.27
N ILE A 503 61.30 12.74 -31.02
CA ILE A 503 62.56 13.14 -30.39
C ILE A 503 63.55 11.97 -30.26
N ILE A 504 63.00 10.80 -29.85
CA ILE A 504 63.79 9.55 -29.80
C ILE A 504 64.13 9.07 -31.22
N PHE A 505 63.24 9.23 -32.21
CA PHE A 505 63.49 8.88 -33.59
C PHE A 505 64.63 9.78 -34.24
N LEU A 506 64.64 11.06 -33.94
CA LEU A 506 65.72 11.92 -34.35
C LEU A 506 67.06 11.52 -33.71
N GLY A 507 67.03 11.00 -32.47
CA GLY A 507 68.19 10.44 -31.78
C GLY A 507 68.64 9.06 -32.29
N VAL A 508 67.66 8.29 -32.85
CA VAL A 508 67.91 6.92 -33.28
C VAL A 508 68.15 6.77 -34.77
N LEU A 509 67.82 7.79 -35.59
CA LEU A 509 68.29 7.84 -36.98
C LEU A 509 69.86 7.66 -37.09
N TYR A 510 70.50 7.71 -35.95
CA TYR A 510 71.95 7.47 -35.85
C TYR A 510 72.36 6.00 -35.76
N ARG A 511 71.40 5.09 -35.57
CA ARG A 511 71.76 3.67 -35.52
C ARG A 511 70.66 2.78 -36.18
N ALA A 512 71.09 2.03 -37.19
CA ALA A 512 70.29 1.16 -38.08
C ALA A 512 69.50 0.02 -37.40
N TYR A 513 68.99 0.20 -36.14
CA TYR A 513 68.43 -0.89 -35.35
C TYR A 513 66.89 -0.87 -35.20
N LEU A 514 66.22 0.14 -35.77
CA LEU A 514 64.82 0.42 -35.40
C LEU A 514 63.71 -0.15 -36.28
N ASN A 515 64.01 -0.83 -37.36
CA ASN A 515 62.96 -1.34 -38.23
C ASN A 515 62.17 -2.55 -37.65
N LYS A 516 62.71 -3.22 -36.64
CA LYS A 516 62.08 -4.42 -36.06
C LYS A 516 61.10 -4.12 -34.91
N GLN A 517 61.26 -2.98 -34.22
CA GLN A 517 60.32 -2.60 -33.14
C GLN A 517 59.05 -1.90 -33.65
N ARG A 518 59.10 -1.25 -34.80
CA ARG A 518 57.96 -0.53 -35.37
C ARG A 518 56.71 -1.42 -35.65
N THR A 519 56.95 -2.61 -36.12
CA THR A 519 55.85 -3.50 -36.55
C THR A 519 55.02 -4.02 -35.35
N ASN A 520 55.69 -4.30 -34.22
CA ASN A 520 55.02 -4.80 -33.02
C ASN A 520 54.20 -3.72 -32.25
N GLU A 521 54.58 -2.47 -32.32
CA GLU A 521 53.89 -1.37 -31.66
C GLU A 521 52.62 -0.96 -32.44
N ILE A 522 52.65 -1.02 -33.77
CA ILE A 522 51.49 -0.75 -34.63
C ILE A 522 50.42 -1.79 -34.44
N LEU A 523 50.79 -3.09 -34.34
CA LEU A 523 49.85 -4.17 -34.10
C LEU A 523 49.13 -4.04 -32.74
N ARG A 524 49.84 -3.64 -31.68
CA ARG A 524 49.23 -3.45 -30.34
C ARG A 524 48.24 -2.27 -30.33
N ARG A 525 48.47 -1.19 -31.05
CA ARG A 525 47.57 -0.07 -31.14
C ARG A 525 46.28 -0.43 -31.90
N GLN A 526 46.38 -1.15 -32.99
CA GLN A 526 45.21 -1.62 -33.73
C GLN A 526 44.31 -2.55 -32.88
N GLN A 527 44.90 -3.37 -32.05
CA GLN A 527 44.18 -4.30 -31.18
C GLN A 527 43.45 -3.56 -30.04
N ALA A 528 44.07 -2.48 -29.48
CA ALA A 528 43.45 -1.67 -28.47
C ALA A 528 42.25 -0.85 -29.00
N GLU A 529 42.38 -0.30 -30.23
CA GLU A 529 41.32 0.48 -30.88
C GLU A 529 40.08 -0.37 -31.21
N ILE A 530 40.29 -1.62 -31.62
CA ILE A 530 39.19 -2.55 -31.89
C ILE A 530 38.44 -2.90 -30.57
N THR A 531 39.18 -3.00 -29.47
CA THR A 531 38.56 -3.36 -28.16
C THR A 531 37.69 -2.20 -27.64
N ASP A 532 38.15 -0.93 -27.82
CA ASP A 532 37.36 0.24 -27.40
C ASP A 532 36.10 0.43 -28.26
N LYS A 533 36.18 0.21 -29.56
CA LYS A 533 35.01 0.28 -30.48
C LYS A 533 33.96 -0.78 -30.15
N ASN A 534 34.39 -1.98 -29.77
CA ASN A 534 33.46 -3.05 -29.37
C ASN A 534 32.79 -2.75 -28.01
N ALA A 535 33.46 -2.10 -27.08
CA ALA A 535 32.88 -1.69 -25.82
C ALA A 535 31.78 -0.62 -26.00
N ILE A 536 32.03 0.38 -26.88
CA ILE A 536 31.06 1.42 -27.21
C ILE A 536 29.80 0.82 -27.88
N LEU A 537 29.97 -0.15 -28.78
CA LEU A 537 28.88 -0.79 -29.50
C LEU A 537 28.00 -1.61 -28.56
N SER A 538 28.58 -2.31 -27.59
CA SER A 538 27.83 -3.05 -26.57
C SER A 538 26.97 -2.12 -25.72
N HIS A 539 27.53 -0.97 -25.29
CA HIS A 539 26.78 0.01 -24.48
C HIS A 539 25.58 0.60 -25.23
N LEU A 540 25.73 0.88 -26.54
CA LEU A 540 24.62 1.41 -27.37
C LEU A 540 23.50 0.40 -27.60
N LEU A 541 23.82 -0.89 -27.60
CA LEU A 541 22.80 -1.95 -27.70
C LEU A 541 21.98 -2.06 -26.41
N ASP A 542 22.64 -2.04 -25.27
CA ASP A 542 21.98 -2.08 -23.95
C ASP A 542 21.06 -0.87 -23.77
N GLU A 543 21.50 0.32 -24.23
CA GLU A 543 20.70 1.56 -24.17
C GLU A 543 19.42 1.47 -25.03
N LYS A 544 19.54 0.92 -26.23
CA LYS A 544 18.39 0.74 -27.14
C LYS A 544 17.36 -0.23 -26.54
N GLU A 545 17.81 -1.33 -25.97
CA GLU A 545 16.92 -2.31 -25.32
C GLU A 545 16.19 -1.71 -24.12
N TRP A 546 16.90 -0.91 -23.31
CA TRP A 546 16.30 -0.22 -22.17
C TRP A 546 15.25 0.80 -22.61
N LEU A 547 15.51 1.62 -23.63
CA LEU A 547 14.56 2.62 -24.14
C LEU A 547 13.25 1.98 -24.64
N LEU A 548 13.34 0.86 -25.34
CA LEU A 548 12.17 0.13 -25.79
C LEU A 548 11.32 -0.36 -24.61
N LYS A 549 11.94 -0.90 -23.56
CA LYS A 549 11.26 -1.38 -22.38
C LYS A 549 10.51 -0.26 -21.62
N GLU A 550 11.11 0.93 -21.55
CA GLU A 550 10.51 2.12 -20.91
C GLU A 550 9.30 2.65 -21.70
N ILE A 551 9.37 2.70 -23.05
CA ILE A 551 8.24 3.12 -23.90
C ILE A 551 7.01 2.25 -23.61
N HIS A 552 7.22 0.96 -23.46
CA HIS A 552 6.11 0.03 -23.26
C HIS A 552 5.50 0.11 -21.85
N HIS A 553 6.31 0.33 -20.82
CA HIS A 553 5.79 0.63 -19.49
C HIS A 553 4.91 1.88 -19.49
N ARG A 554 5.29 2.91 -20.27
CA ARG A 554 4.49 4.14 -20.39
C ARG A 554 3.18 3.92 -21.14
N VAL A 555 3.17 3.16 -22.21
CA VAL A 555 1.94 2.85 -22.95
C VAL A 555 0.94 2.12 -22.07
N LYS A 556 1.39 1.12 -21.29
CA LYS A 556 0.55 0.42 -20.32
C LYS A 556 -0.06 1.40 -19.29
N ASN A 557 0.77 2.27 -18.71
CA ASN A 557 0.32 3.23 -17.71
C ASN A 557 -0.68 4.24 -18.30
N ASN A 558 -0.44 4.71 -19.53
CA ASN A 558 -1.35 5.61 -20.22
C ASN A 558 -2.72 4.97 -20.48
N LEU A 559 -2.74 3.70 -20.87
CA LEU A 559 -4.00 2.97 -21.08
C LEU A 559 -4.78 2.77 -19.77
N GLN A 560 -4.08 2.53 -18.64
CA GLN A 560 -4.71 2.46 -17.32
C GLN A 560 -5.32 3.80 -16.89
N ILE A 561 -4.64 4.91 -17.19
CA ILE A 561 -5.15 6.26 -16.94
C ILE A 561 -6.44 6.50 -17.74
N VAL A 562 -6.45 6.15 -19.02
CA VAL A 562 -7.64 6.28 -19.87
C VAL A 562 -8.82 5.48 -19.31
N ILE A 563 -8.59 4.26 -18.83
CA ILE A 563 -9.63 3.42 -18.22
C ILE A 563 -10.18 4.10 -16.95
N SER A 564 -9.31 4.65 -16.09
CA SER A 564 -9.72 5.35 -14.86
C SER A 564 -10.51 6.62 -15.15
N LEU A 565 -10.12 7.39 -16.17
CA LEU A 565 -10.85 8.57 -16.62
C LEU A 565 -12.24 8.20 -17.16
N LEU A 566 -12.34 7.15 -17.94
CA LEU A 566 -13.61 6.64 -18.46
C LEU A 566 -14.52 6.15 -17.31
N ASN A 567 -13.96 5.49 -16.30
CA ASN A 567 -14.69 5.09 -15.08
C ASN A 567 -15.26 6.30 -14.34
N SER A 568 -14.46 7.33 -14.16
CA SER A 568 -14.86 8.57 -13.52
C SER A 568 -15.97 9.27 -14.29
N GLN A 569 -15.84 9.36 -15.61
CA GLN A 569 -16.88 9.99 -16.47
C GLN A 569 -18.21 9.24 -16.41
N SER A 570 -18.18 7.92 -16.33
CA SER A 570 -19.39 7.08 -16.27
C SER A 570 -20.25 7.36 -15.04
N ALA A 571 -19.63 7.76 -13.92
CA ALA A 571 -20.33 8.07 -12.66
C ALA A 571 -21.15 9.38 -12.70
N TYR A 572 -20.81 10.31 -13.60
CA TYR A 572 -21.48 11.60 -13.72
C TYR A 572 -22.62 11.61 -14.76
N LEU A 573 -22.76 10.55 -15.55
CA LEU A 573 -23.73 10.51 -16.64
C LEU A 573 -25.09 10.02 -16.14
N LYS A 574 -26.12 10.81 -16.41
CA LYS A 574 -27.52 10.48 -16.08
C LYS A 574 -28.21 9.63 -17.15
N SER A 575 -27.71 9.61 -18.37
CA SER A 575 -28.26 8.84 -19.47
C SER A 575 -27.71 7.42 -19.47
N LYS A 576 -28.58 6.42 -19.36
CA LYS A 576 -28.23 5.00 -19.43
C LYS A 576 -27.50 4.64 -20.73
N SER A 577 -27.84 5.29 -21.84
CA SER A 577 -27.18 5.14 -23.13
C SER A 577 -25.74 5.67 -23.10
N ALA A 578 -25.51 6.84 -22.51
CA ALA A 578 -24.17 7.43 -22.38
C ALA A 578 -23.26 6.62 -21.44
N VAL A 579 -23.80 6.13 -20.35
CA VAL A 579 -23.06 5.21 -19.43
C VAL A 579 -22.63 3.94 -20.17
N ASN A 580 -23.53 3.36 -20.97
CA ASN A 580 -23.21 2.16 -21.75
C ASN A 580 -22.13 2.43 -22.79
N ALA A 581 -22.18 3.59 -23.49
CA ALA A 581 -21.16 3.97 -24.47
C ALA A 581 -19.76 4.12 -23.82
N ILE A 582 -19.69 4.68 -22.62
CA ILE A 582 -18.42 4.77 -21.89
C ILE A 582 -17.93 3.39 -21.45
N LYS A 583 -18.81 2.53 -20.95
CA LYS A 583 -18.46 1.16 -20.60
C LYS A 583 -17.94 0.35 -21.81
N ASP A 584 -18.50 0.58 -22.99
CA ASP A 584 -18.01 -0.04 -24.23
C ASP A 584 -16.60 0.45 -24.57
N SER A 585 -16.37 1.77 -24.46
CA SER A 585 -15.05 2.37 -24.68
C SER A 585 -14.01 1.82 -23.68
N GLN A 586 -14.38 1.64 -22.44
CA GLN A 586 -13.52 1.01 -21.42
C GLN A 586 -13.10 -0.40 -21.80
N ARG A 587 -14.03 -1.24 -22.24
CA ARG A 587 -13.73 -2.62 -22.64
C ARG A 587 -12.75 -2.67 -23.81
N ARG A 588 -12.88 -1.75 -24.78
CA ARG A 588 -11.95 -1.63 -25.91
C ARG A 588 -10.54 -1.27 -25.46
N VAL A 589 -10.43 -0.24 -24.60
CA VAL A 589 -9.14 0.20 -24.06
C VAL A 589 -8.50 -0.90 -23.20
N HIS A 590 -9.30 -1.65 -22.46
CA HIS A 590 -8.80 -2.76 -21.65
C HIS A 590 -8.26 -3.91 -22.51
N SER A 591 -8.95 -4.27 -23.61
CA SER A 591 -8.46 -5.27 -24.58
C SER A 591 -7.10 -4.88 -25.15
N MET A 592 -6.91 -3.59 -25.49
CA MET A 592 -5.60 -3.07 -25.93
C MET A 592 -4.53 -3.15 -24.83
N SER A 593 -4.90 -2.84 -23.58
CA SER A 593 -3.98 -2.91 -22.44
C SER A 593 -3.49 -4.33 -22.17
N LEU A 594 -4.37 -5.33 -22.34
CA LEU A 594 -4.04 -6.74 -22.15
C LEU A 594 -3.00 -7.22 -23.19
N ILE A 595 -3.13 -6.76 -24.43
CA ILE A 595 -2.17 -7.05 -25.49
C ILE A 595 -0.79 -6.48 -25.16
N HIS A 596 -0.74 -5.19 -24.76
CA HIS A 596 0.50 -4.56 -24.38
C HIS A 596 1.18 -5.25 -23.18
N GLN A 597 0.39 -5.77 -22.26
CA GLN A 597 0.93 -6.50 -21.11
C GLN A 597 1.55 -7.84 -21.53
N LYS A 598 0.93 -8.55 -22.49
CA LYS A 598 1.41 -9.87 -22.96
C LYS A 598 2.65 -9.79 -23.83
N LEU A 599 2.82 -8.71 -24.57
CA LEU A 599 4.01 -8.48 -25.41
C LEU A 599 5.33 -8.54 -24.66
N TYR A 600 5.31 -8.20 -23.37
CA TYR A 600 6.54 -8.01 -22.57
C TYR A 600 6.67 -8.95 -21.38
N GLN A 601 5.80 -9.97 -21.27
CA GLN A 601 5.94 -11.04 -20.28
C GLN A 601 6.75 -12.25 -20.79
N ASN A 602 6.99 -12.33 -22.09
CA ASN A 602 7.72 -13.44 -22.71
C ASN A 602 9.02 -12.95 -23.36
N ASP A 603 10.05 -13.78 -23.34
CA ASP A 603 11.38 -13.53 -23.92
C ASP A 603 11.39 -13.33 -25.45
N ASN A 604 10.23 -13.37 -26.10
CA ASN A 604 10.06 -13.11 -27.52
C ASN A 604 8.95 -12.06 -27.76
N PRO A 605 9.31 -10.76 -27.91
CA PRO A 605 8.34 -9.65 -27.96
C PRO A 605 7.52 -9.57 -29.25
N SER A 606 7.68 -10.46 -30.22
CA SER A 606 7.05 -10.35 -31.53
C SER A 606 5.84 -11.28 -31.75
N ALA A 607 5.48 -12.16 -30.81
CA ALA A 607 4.37 -13.10 -31.03
C ALA A 607 3.58 -13.40 -29.76
N ILE A 608 2.25 -13.29 -29.84
CA ILE A 608 1.33 -13.52 -28.73
C ILE A 608 0.57 -14.83 -28.96
N ASN A 609 0.51 -15.68 -27.95
CA ASN A 609 -0.27 -16.90 -27.96
C ASN A 609 -1.77 -16.61 -27.90
N MET A 610 -2.50 -16.96 -28.94
CA MET A 610 -3.92 -16.64 -29.10
C MET A 610 -4.81 -17.39 -28.12
N LYS A 611 -4.50 -18.64 -27.80
CA LYS A 611 -5.28 -19.44 -26.84
C LYS A 611 -5.28 -18.80 -25.47
N ASN A 612 -4.12 -18.40 -24.99
CA ASN A 612 -4.00 -17.72 -23.70
C ASN A 612 -4.63 -16.32 -23.72
N TYR A 613 -4.38 -15.58 -24.80
CA TYR A 613 -4.91 -14.23 -24.95
C TYR A 613 -6.45 -14.21 -25.01
N ILE A 614 -7.06 -15.05 -25.85
CA ILE A 614 -8.52 -15.13 -25.99
C ILE A 614 -9.15 -15.59 -24.66
N SER A 615 -8.55 -16.57 -23.98
CA SER A 615 -9.05 -17.03 -22.69
C SER A 615 -9.08 -15.93 -21.64
N GLU A 616 -8.04 -15.12 -21.56
CA GLU A 616 -7.98 -13.99 -20.61
C GLU A 616 -8.95 -12.86 -20.99
N LEU A 617 -9.06 -12.56 -22.29
CA LEU A 617 -10.00 -11.56 -22.77
C LEU A 617 -11.45 -11.97 -22.48
N VAL A 618 -11.79 -13.22 -22.73
CA VAL A 618 -13.13 -13.77 -22.44
C VAL A 618 -13.40 -13.82 -20.95
N TYR A 619 -12.41 -14.17 -20.14
CA TYR A 619 -12.51 -14.12 -18.69
C TYR A 619 -12.82 -12.71 -18.19
N TYR A 620 -12.10 -11.71 -18.68
CA TYR A 620 -12.34 -10.31 -18.35
C TYR A 620 -13.73 -9.83 -18.80
N LEU A 621 -14.14 -10.19 -20.02
CA LEU A 621 -15.46 -9.81 -20.52
C LEU A 621 -16.58 -10.48 -19.71
N LYS A 622 -16.42 -11.73 -19.33
CA LYS A 622 -17.35 -12.46 -18.47
C LYS A 622 -17.54 -11.78 -17.12
N ASP A 623 -16.45 -11.32 -16.50
CA ASP A 623 -16.48 -10.61 -15.23
C ASP A 623 -17.10 -9.21 -15.33
N SER A 624 -17.06 -8.61 -16.53
CA SER A 624 -17.61 -7.27 -16.80
C SER A 624 -19.13 -7.26 -17.06
N PHE A 625 -19.75 -8.41 -17.25
CA PHE A 625 -21.19 -8.56 -17.44
C PHE A 625 -21.78 -9.28 -16.23
N ASP A 626 -22.62 -8.56 -15.45
CA ASP A 626 -23.29 -9.11 -14.27
C ASP A 626 -24.09 -10.37 -14.58
N GLU A 627 -23.88 -11.36 -13.69
CA GLU A 627 -24.67 -12.58 -13.48
C GLU A 627 -24.88 -13.58 -14.64
N GLY A 628 -24.10 -14.67 -14.63
CA GLY A 628 -24.53 -16.07 -14.83
C GLY A 628 -25.37 -16.48 -16.05
N ILE A 629 -25.70 -15.54 -16.95
CA ILE A 629 -26.68 -15.73 -18.04
C ILE A 629 -26.03 -16.32 -19.28
N VAL A 630 -24.71 -16.15 -19.48
CA VAL A 630 -24.01 -16.55 -20.70
C VAL A 630 -22.89 -17.54 -20.40
N GLU A 631 -22.94 -18.68 -21.06
CA GLU A 631 -21.89 -19.68 -21.10
C GLU A 631 -20.96 -19.41 -22.30
N PHE A 632 -19.66 -19.28 -22.07
CA PHE A 632 -18.67 -19.14 -23.12
C PHE A 632 -18.00 -20.48 -23.40
N ARG A 633 -18.03 -20.93 -24.64
CA ARG A 633 -17.31 -22.10 -25.12
C ARG A 633 -16.21 -21.66 -26.06
N GLN A 634 -15.01 -22.12 -25.82
CA GLN A 634 -13.84 -21.70 -26.56
C GLN A 634 -13.13 -22.91 -27.17
N GLU A 635 -12.96 -22.89 -28.45
CA GLU A 635 -12.15 -23.86 -29.21
C GLU A 635 -11.10 -23.09 -30.00
N VAL A 636 -9.97 -22.81 -29.36
CA VAL A 636 -8.94 -21.93 -29.88
C VAL A 636 -7.67 -22.70 -30.16
N ALA A 637 -7.22 -22.68 -31.39
CA ALA A 637 -5.94 -23.26 -31.80
C ALA A 637 -4.77 -22.66 -31.01
N ASP A 638 -3.82 -23.50 -30.67
CA ASP A 638 -2.59 -23.06 -30.00
C ASP A 638 -1.62 -22.46 -31.02
N VAL A 639 -1.84 -21.18 -31.31
CA VAL A 639 -1.12 -20.45 -32.35
C VAL A 639 -0.65 -19.10 -31.83
N ASN A 640 0.52 -18.67 -32.32
CA ASN A 640 1.06 -17.36 -32.02
C ASN A 640 0.87 -16.43 -33.23
N PHE A 641 0.31 -15.24 -32.99
CA PHE A 641 0.18 -14.19 -34.01
C PHE A 641 1.02 -12.97 -33.68
N ASP A 642 1.36 -12.21 -34.69
CA ASP A 642 1.98 -10.91 -34.57
C ASP A 642 1.00 -9.91 -33.94
N VAL A 643 1.54 -8.92 -33.24
CA VAL A 643 0.76 -7.88 -32.57
C VAL A 643 -0.19 -7.16 -33.50
N SER A 644 0.25 -6.92 -34.75
CA SER A 644 -0.58 -6.27 -35.76
C SER A 644 -1.88 -7.05 -36.08
N GLN A 645 -1.88 -8.37 -35.86
CA GLN A 645 -3.06 -9.21 -36.03
C GLN A 645 -3.83 -9.41 -34.69
N VAL A 646 -3.12 -9.51 -33.56
CA VAL A 646 -3.75 -9.74 -32.27
C VAL A 646 -4.63 -8.57 -31.84
N VAL A 647 -4.21 -7.32 -32.11
CA VAL A 647 -4.99 -6.13 -31.78
C VAL A 647 -6.36 -6.11 -32.48
N PRO A 648 -6.43 -6.25 -33.82
CA PRO A 648 -7.72 -6.36 -34.50
C PRO A 648 -8.58 -7.51 -34.00
N ILE A 649 -8.01 -8.71 -33.83
CA ILE A 649 -8.74 -9.88 -33.33
C ILE A 649 -9.34 -9.63 -31.93
N GLY A 650 -8.57 -9.06 -31.04
CA GLY A 650 -9.04 -8.77 -29.68
C GLY A 650 -10.18 -7.75 -29.65
N LEU A 651 -10.12 -6.74 -30.48
CA LEU A 651 -11.18 -5.74 -30.61
C LEU A 651 -12.44 -6.32 -31.26
N ILE A 652 -12.28 -7.16 -32.27
CA ILE A 652 -13.40 -7.89 -32.93
C ILE A 652 -14.11 -8.78 -31.89
N LEU A 653 -13.36 -9.57 -31.14
CA LEU A 653 -13.91 -10.42 -30.08
C LEU A 653 -14.66 -9.59 -29.02
N ASN A 654 -14.07 -8.49 -28.59
CA ASN A 654 -14.72 -7.60 -27.62
C ASN A 654 -16.04 -7.05 -28.16
N GLU A 655 -16.10 -6.60 -29.41
CA GLU A 655 -17.31 -6.06 -30.02
C GLU A 655 -18.35 -7.16 -30.27
N ALA A 656 -17.94 -8.28 -30.84
CA ALA A 656 -18.85 -9.39 -31.14
C ALA A 656 -19.49 -9.95 -29.85
N ILE A 657 -18.68 -10.23 -28.83
CA ILE A 657 -19.16 -10.72 -27.53
C ILE A 657 -20.08 -9.70 -26.86
N THR A 658 -19.69 -8.42 -26.88
CA THR A 658 -20.50 -7.34 -26.29
C THR A 658 -21.86 -7.23 -26.98
N ASN A 659 -21.90 -7.37 -28.31
CA ASN A 659 -23.13 -7.33 -29.09
C ASN A 659 -24.01 -8.54 -28.78
N SER A 660 -23.44 -9.75 -28.72
CA SER A 660 -24.19 -10.95 -28.36
C SER A 660 -24.79 -10.84 -26.95
N VAL A 661 -24.02 -10.39 -25.96
CA VAL A 661 -24.51 -10.22 -24.59
C VAL A 661 -25.60 -9.16 -24.49
N LYS A 662 -25.50 -8.05 -25.27
CA LYS A 662 -26.46 -6.95 -25.24
C LYS A 662 -27.76 -7.23 -25.99
N TYR A 663 -27.69 -7.95 -27.09
CA TYR A 663 -28.78 -8.02 -28.06
C TYR A 663 -29.34 -9.41 -28.31
N ALA A 664 -28.51 -10.46 -28.11
CA ALA A 664 -28.91 -11.81 -28.45
C ALA A 664 -29.78 -12.52 -27.39
N PHE A 665 -29.64 -12.11 -26.11
CA PHE A 665 -30.22 -12.84 -24.98
C PHE A 665 -31.26 -12.02 -24.22
N THR A 666 -32.28 -11.51 -24.93
CA THR A 666 -33.35 -10.66 -24.35
C THR A 666 -34.40 -11.44 -23.54
N ASP A 667 -34.53 -12.74 -23.70
CA ASP A 667 -35.51 -13.59 -23.02
C ASP A 667 -34.79 -14.69 -22.21
N ALA A 668 -34.71 -14.55 -20.93
CA ALA A 668 -34.40 -15.49 -19.80
C ALA A 668 -33.91 -16.93 -20.09
N LYS A 669 -33.36 -17.23 -21.27
CA LYS A 669 -32.68 -18.49 -21.60
C LYS A 669 -31.18 -18.35 -21.43
N ARG A 670 -30.52 -19.36 -20.85
CA ARG A 670 -29.04 -19.40 -20.79
C ARG A 670 -28.47 -19.24 -22.20
N GLY A 671 -27.80 -18.12 -22.43
CA GLY A 671 -27.10 -17.84 -23.66
C GLY A 671 -25.80 -18.63 -23.76
N ILE A 672 -25.45 -19.08 -24.96
CA ILE A 672 -24.16 -19.70 -25.24
C ILE A 672 -23.48 -18.85 -26.31
N ILE A 673 -22.24 -18.46 -26.06
CA ILE A 673 -21.38 -17.84 -27.06
C ILE A 673 -20.20 -18.78 -27.33
N ASN A 674 -20.12 -19.26 -28.57
CA ASN A 674 -19.03 -20.11 -29.03
C ASN A 674 -17.99 -19.23 -29.72
N ILE A 675 -16.74 -19.40 -29.38
CA ILE A 675 -15.60 -18.72 -29.98
C ILE A 675 -14.66 -19.78 -30.48
N THR A 676 -14.51 -19.83 -31.77
CA THR A 676 -13.68 -20.82 -32.46
C THR A 676 -12.61 -20.11 -33.26
N LEU A 677 -11.36 -20.49 -33.07
CA LEU A 677 -10.25 -20.08 -33.94
C LEU A 677 -9.53 -21.32 -34.43
N THR A 678 -9.70 -21.65 -35.69
CA THR A 678 -9.13 -22.84 -36.29
C THR A 678 -8.22 -22.50 -37.49
N GLN A 679 -7.24 -23.34 -37.70
CA GLN A 679 -6.38 -23.25 -38.87
C GLN A 679 -7.03 -23.97 -40.03
N CYS A 680 -7.09 -23.28 -41.16
CA CYS A 680 -7.51 -23.81 -42.47
C CYS A 680 -6.28 -24.12 -43.36
N GLU A 681 -6.50 -24.55 -44.58
CA GLU A 681 -5.43 -24.79 -45.52
C GLU A 681 -4.69 -23.48 -45.90
N ASN A 682 -3.41 -23.57 -46.27
CA ASN A 682 -2.58 -22.47 -46.80
C ASN A 682 -2.31 -21.30 -45.80
N ASP A 683 -2.06 -21.59 -44.52
CA ASP A 683 -1.84 -20.58 -43.47
C ASP A 683 -3.01 -19.60 -43.28
N MET A 684 -4.19 -19.99 -43.70
CA MET A 684 -5.42 -19.27 -43.42
C MET A 684 -5.97 -19.69 -42.06
N TYR A 685 -6.58 -18.75 -41.38
CA TYR A 685 -7.25 -18.94 -40.09
C TYR A 685 -8.69 -18.48 -40.20
N GLU A 686 -9.55 -19.21 -39.54
CA GLU A 686 -10.98 -18.94 -39.45
C GLU A 686 -11.31 -18.60 -37.97
N LEU A 687 -11.78 -17.40 -37.75
CA LEU A 687 -12.34 -16.95 -36.47
C LEU A 687 -13.87 -16.95 -36.61
N ILE A 688 -14.53 -17.71 -35.76
CA ILE A 688 -16.00 -17.73 -35.66
C ILE A 688 -16.41 -17.33 -34.27
N ILE A 689 -17.33 -16.37 -34.16
CA ILE A 689 -18.02 -16.00 -32.93
C ILE A 689 -19.51 -16.23 -33.23
N ALA A 690 -20.10 -17.17 -32.52
CA ALA A 690 -21.49 -17.55 -32.73
C ALA A 690 -22.25 -17.55 -31.41
N ASP A 691 -23.41 -16.93 -31.36
CA ASP A 691 -24.34 -17.04 -30.24
C ASP A 691 -25.56 -17.93 -30.60
N ASN A 692 -26.31 -18.31 -29.57
CA ASN A 692 -27.55 -19.05 -29.74
C ASN A 692 -28.79 -18.19 -29.43
N GLY A 693 -28.69 -16.90 -29.66
CA GLY A 693 -29.75 -15.94 -29.37
C GLY A 693 -30.75 -15.72 -30.50
N GLY A 694 -31.37 -14.57 -30.50
CA GLY A 694 -32.41 -14.23 -31.50
C GLY A 694 -31.92 -13.97 -32.93
N GLY A 695 -30.61 -14.03 -33.18
CA GLY A 695 -29.99 -13.71 -34.45
C GLY A 695 -29.95 -12.22 -34.77
N ILE A 696 -29.39 -11.85 -35.90
CA ILE A 696 -29.28 -10.46 -36.39
C ILE A 696 -30.39 -10.25 -37.43
N HIS A 697 -31.24 -9.22 -37.22
CA HIS A 697 -32.07 -8.69 -38.26
C HIS A 697 -31.20 -7.93 -39.26
N ILE A 698 -30.86 -8.59 -40.36
CA ILE A 698 -30.09 -7.95 -41.44
C ILE A 698 -31.09 -7.14 -42.31
N ASP A 699 -31.37 -5.92 -41.85
CA ASP A 699 -31.88 -4.91 -42.78
C ASP A 699 -30.67 -4.34 -43.52
N LEU A 700 -30.61 -4.59 -44.82
CA LEU A 700 -29.48 -4.24 -45.70
C LEU A 700 -29.21 -2.72 -45.79
N ASP A 701 -30.10 -1.90 -45.24
CA ASP A 701 -30.00 -0.42 -45.26
C ASP A 701 -29.63 0.22 -43.89
N ALA A 702 -29.38 -0.56 -42.85
CA ALA A 702 -29.07 -0.06 -41.52
C ALA A 702 -27.63 -0.46 -41.03
N THR A 703 -26.62 -0.16 -41.89
CA THR A 703 -25.20 -0.42 -41.55
C THR A 703 -24.54 0.61 -40.63
N ASP A 704 -25.29 1.33 -39.83
CA ASP A 704 -24.75 2.45 -39.00
C ASP A 704 -24.55 2.13 -37.52
N SER A 705 -24.37 0.88 -37.10
CA SER A 705 -23.91 0.65 -35.73
C SER A 705 -22.37 0.74 -35.69
N LEU A 706 -21.86 1.63 -34.81
CA LEU A 706 -20.42 1.85 -34.62
C LEU A 706 -19.64 0.53 -34.39
N GLY A 707 -20.24 -0.43 -33.70
CA GLY A 707 -19.62 -1.73 -33.44
C GLY A 707 -19.46 -2.59 -34.68
N MET A 708 -20.47 -2.59 -35.56
CA MET A 708 -20.42 -3.39 -36.81
C MET A 708 -19.45 -2.78 -37.80
N SER A 709 -19.45 -1.46 -37.96
CA SER A 709 -18.47 -0.72 -38.76
C SER A 709 -17.04 -0.96 -38.27
N LEU A 710 -16.86 -1.09 -36.95
CA LEU A 710 -15.56 -1.40 -36.39
C LEU A 710 -15.11 -2.84 -36.69
N ILE A 711 -15.99 -3.82 -36.57
CA ILE A 711 -15.69 -5.22 -36.94
C ILE A 711 -15.31 -5.32 -38.43
N GLN A 712 -16.03 -4.62 -39.32
CA GLN A 712 -15.71 -4.60 -40.74
C GLN A 712 -14.34 -3.94 -40.98
N GLY A 713 -14.05 -2.78 -40.35
CA GLY A 713 -12.75 -2.11 -40.47
C GLY A 713 -11.60 -3.00 -39.98
N LEU A 714 -11.74 -3.62 -38.83
CA LEU A 714 -10.73 -4.49 -38.25
C LEU A 714 -10.53 -5.79 -39.04
N SER A 715 -11.59 -6.31 -39.67
CA SER A 715 -11.48 -7.43 -40.57
C SER A 715 -10.66 -7.07 -41.83
N ASN A 716 -10.83 -5.85 -42.35
CA ASN A 716 -10.00 -5.33 -43.43
C ASN A 716 -8.53 -5.13 -42.99
N ASP A 717 -8.29 -4.67 -41.77
CA ASP A 717 -6.93 -4.56 -41.20
C ASP A 717 -6.22 -5.94 -41.11
N LEU A 718 -6.99 -7.00 -40.91
CA LEU A 718 -6.49 -8.38 -40.97
C LEU A 718 -6.28 -8.89 -42.41
N ASN A 719 -6.63 -8.09 -43.41
CA ASN A 719 -6.75 -8.53 -44.81
C ASN A 719 -7.66 -9.77 -44.94
N GLY A 720 -8.71 -9.83 -44.13
CA GLY A 720 -9.64 -10.95 -44.03
C GLY A 720 -10.95 -10.70 -44.73
N THR A 721 -11.68 -11.77 -45.00
CA THR A 721 -13.08 -11.74 -45.49
C THR A 721 -14.00 -11.90 -44.29
N LEU A 722 -15.01 -11.04 -44.17
CA LEU A 722 -16.03 -11.06 -43.11
C LEU A 722 -17.35 -11.56 -43.70
N ASP A 723 -17.91 -12.60 -43.09
CA ASP A 723 -19.28 -13.10 -43.36
C ASP A 723 -20.09 -13.00 -42.06
N ILE A 724 -21.30 -12.46 -42.15
CA ILE A 724 -22.23 -12.36 -41.04
C ILE A 724 -23.56 -12.97 -41.48
N TYR A 725 -24.01 -13.97 -40.73
CA TYR A 725 -25.25 -14.67 -41.08
C TYR A 725 -25.92 -15.21 -39.80
N ASN A 726 -27.14 -15.71 -39.96
CA ASN A 726 -27.88 -16.35 -38.88
C ASN A 726 -27.86 -17.88 -39.05
N ASP A 727 -27.42 -18.57 -37.98
CA ASP A 727 -27.52 -20.03 -37.83
C ASP A 727 -27.85 -20.39 -36.39
N ASN A 728 -29.14 -20.46 -36.05
CA ASN A 728 -29.67 -20.60 -34.69
C ASN A 728 -29.15 -19.56 -33.71
N GLY A 729 -28.87 -18.38 -34.17
CA GLY A 729 -28.27 -17.22 -33.53
C GLY A 729 -27.45 -16.41 -34.51
N ALA A 730 -26.72 -15.43 -34.05
CA ALA A 730 -25.84 -14.64 -34.90
C ALA A 730 -24.47 -15.31 -35.02
N VAL A 731 -23.95 -15.35 -36.24
CA VAL A 731 -22.61 -15.87 -36.54
C VAL A 731 -21.80 -14.79 -37.25
N ILE A 732 -20.67 -14.45 -36.67
CA ILE A 732 -19.63 -13.61 -37.28
C ILE A 732 -18.45 -14.50 -37.60
N LYS A 733 -18.14 -14.61 -38.89
CA LYS A 733 -17.06 -15.44 -39.41
C LYS A 733 -16.05 -14.59 -40.13
N ILE A 734 -14.79 -14.72 -39.79
CA ILE A 734 -13.69 -14.00 -40.43
C ILE A 734 -12.62 -15.00 -40.85
N ILE A 735 -12.24 -14.93 -42.12
CA ILE A 735 -11.14 -15.73 -42.67
C ILE A 735 -10.00 -14.80 -43.06
N PHE A 736 -8.84 -15.03 -42.48
CA PHE A 736 -7.66 -14.18 -42.71
C PHE A 736 -6.38 -15.02 -42.79
N LYS A 737 -5.35 -14.44 -43.41
CA LYS A 737 -4.04 -15.08 -43.53
C LYS A 737 -3.13 -14.68 -42.39
N ARG A 738 -2.33 -15.63 -41.89
CA ARG A 738 -1.29 -15.31 -40.90
C ARG A 738 -0.22 -14.43 -41.53
N SER A 739 0.10 -13.32 -40.88
CA SER A 739 1.20 -12.43 -41.25
C SER A 739 2.49 -12.89 -40.56
N TYR A 740 3.53 -13.12 -41.34
CA TYR A 740 4.89 -13.34 -40.84
C TYR A 740 5.69 -12.05 -41.03
N ASN A 741 5.91 -11.28 -39.99
CA ASN A 741 7.00 -10.30 -40.02
C ASN A 741 8.32 -11.05 -39.81
N ASN A 742 8.98 -11.43 -40.89
CA ASN A 742 10.31 -12.03 -40.87
C ASN A 742 11.35 -10.88 -40.92
N PRO A 743 12.08 -10.56 -39.83
CA PRO A 743 13.07 -9.47 -39.86
C PRO A 743 14.39 -9.86 -40.56
N LYS A 744 14.41 -10.97 -41.35
CA LYS A 744 15.64 -11.54 -41.88
C LYS A 744 15.81 -11.49 -43.41
N GLU A 745 14.93 -10.83 -44.16
CA GLU A 745 15.16 -10.63 -45.57
C GLU A 745 15.09 -9.15 -45.95
N GLU A 746 16.16 -8.40 -45.73
CA GLU A 746 16.56 -7.25 -46.54
C GLU A 746 17.97 -6.80 -46.11
N ARG A 747 18.99 -7.49 -46.66
CA ARG A 747 20.27 -6.88 -47.01
C ARG A 747 20.74 -7.47 -48.30
N PRO A 748 20.59 -6.76 -49.44
CA PRO A 748 21.47 -6.96 -50.57
C PRO A 748 22.87 -6.43 -50.28
N ALA A 749 23.84 -7.07 -50.90
CA ALA A 749 25.29 -6.96 -50.73
C ALA A 749 25.87 -5.53 -50.77
#